data_56acc7fc7b7de8c0e3352db7a02e5f06
#
_entry.id   56acc7fc7b7de8c0e3352db7a02e5f06
#
_cell.length_a   1.000
_cell.length_b   1.000
_cell.length_c   1.000
_cell.angle_alpha   90.00
_cell.angle_beta   90.00
_cell.angle_gamma   90.00
#
_symmetry.space_group_name_H-M   'P 1'
#
loop_
_entity.id
_entity.type
_entity.pdbx_description
1 polymer ?
#
loop_
_entity_poly.entity_id
_entity_poly.type
_entity_poly.pdbx_seq_one_letter_code
_entity_poly.pdbx_strand_id
1 'polypeptide(L)'
;MEQYNVTGMSCAACSARVEKAVSGVKGVTSCSVSLLTNSMGVEGTASAEEIIAAVREAGYGAALRKGSNNQTAQLSSEEDALKDRETPVLKKRLIASLGFWLALMYFSMGHMLWGWPLPTFFDGNHVAMGLLQLLLTVIIMVINQKFFISGFRSLWHRAPNMDALVALGSAAAFVYSTFALFAMTDAQVKGQMDAVMVYMDEFYFESAATILTLITLGKMLEARSKGKTTDALKGLMKLAPKTATLLRDGAEITVPIEQVAKGDIFVVRPGENIPVDGIVCEGNSAVDESTLTGESIPVDKAEGSSVSAGTLNQSGFLRCEATRVGEDTTLSQIIQMVSDAAATKAPIAKVADKVSGVFVPAVIAIAVVTVLVWLLAGQTAGFALARGIAVLVISCPCALGLATPVAIMVGNGMGAKNGILFKTAVSLEETGKVRIVALDKTGTITQGEPKVTDILPAEGMSEGDLLSIAYALEKKSEHPLARAIHQRAEQDGLAAAEVEQFQALPGNGLTASADGVALYGGSYQFISGQIPVPAKMKSRSEQLSEEGKTPLFFARDGKLCGIIAVADTIKEDSPQAIAEMRNMGIHVVMLTGDNERTAKAIGAKAGVDEVIAGVLPDGKESVIRQLQQKGKVIMVGDGINDAPALTSADIGIAIGAGADVAIDAADVVLMKSRLSDVPAAIRLSRATLRNIHENLFWAFIYNTIGIPLAAGVFIPLLGWQLNPMFAAAAMSLSSFSVVTNALRLNFFRMHDSKRDHTNKNKSTTKKETKPMKKTLKIEGMMCEHCEMHTKKALEALDGVTSAEVSHKTGTAVVTLSKDVSDDILKQTVTKQGYEVTDIQ
;
A
#
# COMPACT_ATOMS: atom_id res chain seq x y z
N MET A 1 -13.82 -11.03 9.00
CA MET A 1 -14.51 -10.54 7.76
C MET A 1 -15.03 -11.74 6.98
N GLU A 2 -16.33 -11.87 6.74
CA GLU A 2 -16.88 -12.94 5.88
C GLU A 2 -16.68 -12.58 4.40
N GLN A 3 -16.32 -13.56 3.58
CA GLN A 3 -16.11 -13.36 2.15
C GLN A 3 -17.23 -14.02 1.32
N TYR A 4 -17.66 -13.32 0.27
CA TYR A 4 -18.68 -13.76 -0.67
C TYR A 4 -18.17 -13.64 -2.10
N ASN A 5 -18.50 -14.60 -2.94
CA ASN A 5 -18.36 -14.49 -4.39
C ASN A 5 -19.55 -13.76 -4.97
N VAL A 6 -19.33 -12.68 -5.73
CA VAL A 6 -20.40 -11.87 -6.34
C VAL A 6 -20.34 -12.02 -7.86
N THR A 7 -21.49 -12.33 -8.49
CA THR A 7 -21.56 -12.53 -9.93
C THR A 7 -22.45 -11.49 -10.60
N GLY A 8 -22.16 -11.16 -11.87
CA GLY A 8 -22.94 -10.21 -12.66
C GLY A 8 -22.45 -8.76 -12.62
N MET A 9 -21.40 -8.46 -11.89
CA MET A 9 -20.78 -7.12 -11.88
C MET A 9 -19.93 -6.93 -13.15
N SER A 10 -20.11 -5.79 -13.84
CA SER A 10 -19.37 -5.46 -15.07
C SER A 10 -18.61 -4.13 -14.99
N CYS A 11 -18.86 -3.31 -13.97
CA CYS A 11 -18.26 -1.99 -13.83
C CYS A 11 -18.28 -1.49 -12.37
N ALA A 12 -17.55 -0.40 -12.09
CA ALA A 12 -17.47 0.23 -10.78
C ALA A 12 -18.83 0.65 -10.20
N ALA A 13 -19.76 1.13 -11.05
CA ALA A 13 -21.12 1.46 -10.61
C ALA A 13 -21.89 0.23 -10.09
N CYS A 14 -21.60 -0.97 -10.65
CA CYS A 14 -22.19 -2.23 -10.18
C CYS A 14 -21.68 -2.58 -8.78
N SER A 15 -20.34 -2.48 -8.54
CA SER A 15 -19.77 -2.78 -7.24
C SER A 15 -20.23 -1.79 -6.16
N ALA A 16 -20.33 -0.49 -6.48
CA ALA A 16 -20.85 0.53 -5.57
C ALA A 16 -22.32 0.27 -5.18
N ARG A 17 -23.11 -0.24 -6.12
CA ARG A 17 -24.51 -0.59 -5.85
C ARG A 17 -24.65 -1.79 -4.93
N VAL A 18 -23.89 -2.85 -5.16
CA VAL A 18 -23.86 -4.02 -4.26
C VAL A 18 -23.43 -3.59 -2.87
N GLU A 19 -22.35 -2.80 -2.76
CA GLU A 19 -21.84 -2.28 -1.51
C GLU A 19 -22.90 -1.46 -0.74
N LYS A 20 -23.61 -0.56 -1.45
CA LYS A 20 -24.70 0.22 -0.86
C LYS A 20 -25.87 -0.64 -0.39
N ALA A 21 -26.25 -1.66 -1.15
CA ALA A 21 -27.34 -2.55 -0.79
C ALA A 21 -27.01 -3.37 0.46
N VAL A 22 -25.79 -3.93 0.53
CA VAL A 22 -25.34 -4.74 1.68
C VAL A 22 -25.07 -3.88 2.90
N SER A 23 -24.48 -2.68 2.74
CA SER A 23 -24.29 -1.74 3.86
C SER A 23 -25.62 -1.23 4.46
N GLY A 24 -26.72 -1.36 3.76
CA GLY A 24 -28.07 -1.07 4.26
C GLY A 24 -28.69 -2.19 5.09
N VAL A 25 -28.11 -3.38 5.13
CA VAL A 25 -28.60 -4.52 5.90
C VAL A 25 -28.31 -4.29 7.40
N LYS A 26 -29.30 -4.51 8.23
CA LYS A 26 -29.17 -4.31 9.68
C LYS A 26 -28.16 -5.32 10.26
N GLY A 27 -27.17 -4.79 10.96
CA GLY A 27 -26.09 -5.60 11.55
C GLY A 27 -24.81 -5.65 10.71
N VAL A 28 -24.75 -5.06 9.52
CA VAL A 28 -23.51 -4.88 8.76
C VAL A 28 -22.81 -3.62 9.24
N THR A 29 -21.56 -3.77 9.68
CA THR A 29 -20.70 -2.67 10.12
C THR A 29 -19.83 -2.14 8.99
N SER A 30 -19.31 -3.04 8.17
CA SER A 30 -18.56 -2.65 6.96
C SER A 30 -18.83 -3.61 5.80
N CYS A 31 -18.80 -3.08 4.58
CA CYS A 31 -18.90 -3.86 3.36
C CYS A 31 -17.92 -3.29 2.32
N SER A 32 -17.15 -4.16 1.70
CA SER A 32 -16.23 -3.82 0.61
C SER A 32 -16.41 -4.79 -0.54
N VAL A 33 -16.62 -4.26 -1.76
CA VAL A 33 -16.88 -5.07 -2.95
C VAL A 33 -15.78 -4.87 -3.98
N SER A 34 -15.06 -5.92 -4.32
CA SER A 34 -13.99 -5.91 -5.32
C SER A 34 -14.52 -6.35 -6.68
N LEU A 35 -14.49 -5.43 -7.65
CA LEU A 35 -14.80 -5.75 -9.05
C LEU A 35 -13.71 -6.63 -9.70
N LEU A 36 -12.48 -6.56 -9.18
CA LEU A 36 -11.33 -7.24 -9.76
C LEU A 36 -11.34 -8.73 -9.46
N THR A 37 -11.65 -9.09 -8.22
CA THR A 37 -11.72 -10.48 -7.75
C THR A 37 -13.14 -11.05 -7.78
N ASN A 38 -14.13 -10.23 -8.15
CA ASN A 38 -15.56 -10.57 -8.07
C ASN A 38 -15.95 -11.08 -6.66
N SER A 39 -15.36 -10.49 -5.63
CA SER A 39 -15.58 -10.84 -4.24
C SER A 39 -16.14 -9.67 -3.43
N MET A 40 -16.72 -9.98 -2.30
CA MET A 40 -17.22 -9.01 -1.33
C MET A 40 -16.83 -9.47 0.07
N GLY A 41 -16.22 -8.57 0.84
CA GLY A 41 -15.96 -8.74 2.26
C GLY A 41 -17.00 -8.00 3.08
N VAL A 42 -17.57 -8.66 4.07
CA VAL A 42 -18.59 -8.09 4.97
C VAL A 42 -18.18 -8.32 6.41
N GLU A 43 -18.28 -7.28 7.22
CA GLU A 43 -18.12 -7.34 8.67
C GLU A 43 -19.44 -6.95 9.35
N GLY A 44 -19.77 -7.66 10.41
CA GLY A 44 -21.00 -7.41 11.16
C GLY A 44 -21.60 -8.68 11.72
N THR A 45 -22.83 -8.57 12.20
CA THR A 45 -23.61 -9.65 12.80
C THR A 45 -24.79 -10.12 11.93
N ALA A 46 -24.91 -9.56 10.71
CA ALA A 46 -25.97 -9.93 9.77
C ALA A 46 -25.77 -11.37 9.26
N SER A 47 -26.86 -12.10 9.03
CA SER A 47 -26.80 -13.47 8.51
C SER A 47 -26.40 -13.52 7.04
N ALA A 48 -25.72 -14.59 6.63
CA ALA A 48 -25.32 -14.79 5.24
C ALA A 48 -26.52 -14.79 4.28
N GLU A 49 -27.67 -15.27 4.72
CA GLU A 49 -28.90 -15.30 3.91
C GLU A 49 -29.45 -13.90 3.64
N GLU A 50 -29.43 -13.00 4.65
CA GLU A 50 -29.85 -11.60 4.49
C GLU A 50 -28.92 -10.83 3.56
N ILE A 51 -27.60 -11.05 3.67
CA ILE A 51 -26.59 -10.46 2.79
C ILE A 51 -26.79 -10.92 1.35
N ILE A 52 -26.96 -12.23 1.12
CA ILE A 52 -27.21 -12.79 -0.22
C ILE A 52 -28.53 -12.27 -0.79
N ALA A 53 -29.58 -12.14 0.02
CA ALA A 53 -30.86 -11.60 -0.40
C ALA A 53 -30.73 -10.13 -0.86
N ALA A 54 -30.03 -9.29 -0.11
CA ALA A 54 -29.78 -7.90 -0.46
C ALA A 54 -29.00 -7.75 -1.79
N VAL A 55 -28.02 -8.62 -2.04
CA VAL A 55 -27.28 -8.64 -3.31
C VAL A 55 -28.19 -9.07 -4.47
N ARG A 56 -29.08 -10.05 -4.26
CA ARG A 56 -30.04 -10.48 -5.28
C ARG A 56 -31.07 -9.40 -5.60
N GLU A 57 -31.56 -8.69 -4.60
CA GLU A 57 -32.48 -7.57 -4.78
C GLU A 57 -31.82 -6.41 -5.54
N ALA A 58 -30.52 -6.20 -5.32
CA ALA A 58 -29.74 -5.25 -6.12
C ALA A 58 -29.54 -5.69 -7.58
N GLY A 59 -29.94 -6.93 -7.96
CA GLY A 59 -29.88 -7.46 -9.33
C GLY A 59 -28.63 -8.29 -9.65
N TYR A 60 -27.88 -8.73 -8.61
CA TYR A 60 -26.63 -9.50 -8.74
C TYR A 60 -26.74 -10.86 -8.04
N GLY A 61 -25.81 -11.77 -8.34
CA GLY A 61 -25.71 -13.05 -7.63
C GLY A 61 -24.67 -12.98 -6.52
N ALA A 62 -24.95 -13.62 -5.37
CA ALA A 62 -23.95 -13.81 -4.33
C ALA A 62 -23.97 -15.25 -3.79
N ALA A 63 -22.81 -15.74 -3.39
CA ALA A 63 -22.65 -16.99 -2.67
C ALA A 63 -21.59 -16.82 -1.58
N LEU A 64 -21.88 -17.32 -0.37
CA LEU A 64 -20.93 -17.33 0.73
C LEU A 64 -19.73 -18.19 0.33
N ARG A 65 -18.54 -17.66 0.54
CA ARG A 65 -17.29 -18.39 0.39
C ARG A 65 -17.08 -19.21 1.66
N LYS A 66 -17.57 -20.44 1.68
CA LYS A 66 -17.38 -21.34 2.83
C LYS A 66 -15.88 -21.64 2.96
N GLY A 67 -15.31 -21.32 4.10
CA GLY A 67 -14.05 -21.91 4.53
C GLY A 67 -14.26 -23.43 4.55
N SER A 68 -13.64 -24.13 3.62
CA SER A 68 -13.61 -25.59 3.66
C SER A 68 -12.55 -26.00 4.66
N ASN A 69 -12.86 -26.92 5.56
CA ASN A 69 -11.85 -27.50 6.47
C ASN A 69 -10.74 -28.27 5.73
N ASN A 70 -10.74 -28.27 4.41
CA ASN A 70 -9.73 -28.91 3.57
C ASN A 70 -8.94 -27.84 2.82
N GLN A 71 -7.68 -27.68 3.18
CA GLN A 71 -6.74 -26.69 2.60
C GLN A 71 -6.63 -26.78 1.07
N THR A 72 -6.59 -27.99 0.51
CA THR A 72 -6.55 -28.20 -0.95
C THR A 72 -7.83 -27.77 -1.64
N ALA A 73 -8.98 -27.96 -0.99
CA ALA A 73 -10.25 -27.50 -1.52
C ALA A 73 -10.36 -25.95 -1.46
N GLN A 74 -9.75 -25.30 -0.48
CA GLN A 74 -9.74 -23.86 -0.34
C GLN A 74 -8.73 -23.23 -1.32
N LEU A 75 -7.50 -23.69 -1.39
CA LEU A 75 -6.49 -23.25 -2.36
C LEU A 75 -6.94 -23.54 -3.81
N SER A 76 -7.56 -24.70 -4.07
CA SER A 76 -8.11 -25.02 -5.40
C SER A 76 -9.30 -24.15 -5.74
N SER A 77 -10.16 -23.80 -4.77
CA SER A 77 -11.28 -22.88 -4.98
C SER A 77 -10.82 -21.45 -5.24
N GLU A 78 -9.72 -21.03 -4.59
CA GLU A 78 -9.08 -19.71 -4.82
C GLU A 78 -8.36 -19.68 -6.16
N GLU A 79 -7.60 -20.70 -6.49
CA GLU A 79 -6.99 -20.83 -7.81
C GLU A 79 -8.06 -20.84 -8.93
N ASP A 80 -9.17 -21.53 -8.72
CA ASP A 80 -10.31 -21.53 -9.65
C ASP A 80 -11.03 -20.18 -9.72
N ALA A 81 -11.12 -19.43 -8.64
CA ALA A 81 -11.69 -18.08 -8.63
C ALA A 81 -10.77 -17.07 -9.36
N LEU A 82 -9.46 -17.28 -9.35
CA LEU A 82 -8.48 -16.46 -10.04
C LEU A 82 -8.25 -16.89 -11.51
N LYS A 83 -8.79 -18.03 -11.94
CA LYS A 83 -8.72 -18.45 -13.36
C LYS A 83 -9.44 -17.45 -14.26
N ASP A 84 -8.73 -17.00 -15.28
CA ASP A 84 -9.30 -16.14 -16.33
C ASP A 84 -10.29 -16.92 -17.19
N ARG A 85 -11.55 -16.92 -16.78
CA ARG A 85 -12.68 -17.55 -17.53
C ARG A 85 -13.31 -16.59 -18.53
N GLU A 86 -13.06 -15.26 -18.38
CA GLU A 86 -13.70 -14.25 -19.23
C GLU A 86 -12.95 -14.04 -20.55
N THR A 87 -11.63 -13.98 -20.54
CA THR A 87 -10.81 -13.75 -21.75
C THR A 87 -11.10 -14.78 -22.87
N PRO A 88 -11.18 -16.11 -22.62
CA PRO A 88 -11.45 -17.07 -23.69
C PRO A 88 -12.82 -16.87 -24.33
N VAL A 89 -13.84 -16.50 -23.53
CA VAL A 89 -15.21 -16.25 -24.02
C VAL A 89 -15.25 -14.97 -24.84
N LEU A 90 -14.65 -13.89 -24.34
CA LEU A 90 -14.59 -12.61 -25.05
C LEU A 90 -13.77 -12.72 -26.32
N LYS A 91 -12.68 -13.50 -26.32
CA LYS A 91 -11.87 -13.77 -27.52
C LYS A 91 -12.69 -14.47 -28.62
N LYS A 92 -13.46 -15.51 -28.28
CA LYS A 92 -14.34 -16.20 -29.24
C LYS A 92 -15.38 -15.25 -29.82
N ARG A 93 -16.03 -14.44 -28.97
CA ARG A 93 -17.02 -13.43 -29.41
C ARG A 93 -16.38 -12.38 -30.32
N LEU A 94 -15.20 -11.88 -29.94
CA LEU A 94 -14.47 -10.90 -30.74
C LEU A 94 -14.12 -11.43 -32.14
N ILE A 95 -13.57 -12.65 -32.23
CA ILE A 95 -13.22 -13.26 -33.51
C ILE A 95 -14.47 -13.42 -34.38
N ALA A 96 -15.56 -13.89 -33.82
CA ALA A 96 -16.82 -14.01 -34.54
C ALA A 96 -17.38 -12.65 -35.01
N SER A 97 -17.41 -11.65 -34.10
CA SER A 97 -17.85 -10.29 -34.44
C SER A 97 -16.95 -9.65 -35.50
N LEU A 98 -15.62 -9.84 -35.40
CA LEU A 98 -14.64 -9.26 -36.32
C LEU A 98 -14.82 -9.78 -37.76
N GLY A 99 -15.12 -11.07 -37.93
CA GLY A 99 -15.41 -11.65 -39.25
C GLY A 99 -16.59 -10.98 -39.96
N PHE A 100 -17.73 -10.86 -39.25
CA PHE A 100 -18.90 -10.18 -39.79
C PHE A 100 -18.72 -8.67 -39.88
N TRP A 101 -18.00 -8.05 -38.99
CA TRP A 101 -17.67 -6.62 -39.02
C TRP A 101 -16.81 -6.27 -40.23
N LEU A 102 -15.79 -7.07 -40.58
CA LEU A 102 -14.96 -6.86 -41.77
C LEU A 102 -15.80 -6.98 -43.06
N ALA A 103 -16.70 -7.97 -43.11
CA ALA A 103 -17.63 -8.07 -44.22
C ALA A 103 -18.54 -6.84 -44.33
N LEU A 104 -19.11 -6.36 -43.21
CA LEU A 104 -19.94 -5.17 -43.18
C LEU A 104 -19.12 -3.91 -43.64
N MET A 105 -17.90 -3.74 -43.16
CA MET A 105 -17.04 -2.63 -43.57
C MET A 105 -16.68 -2.67 -45.05
N TYR A 106 -16.53 -3.87 -45.64
CA TYR A 106 -16.28 -4.02 -47.07
C TYR A 106 -17.45 -3.47 -47.89
N PHE A 107 -18.70 -3.87 -47.53
CA PHE A 107 -19.90 -3.47 -48.27
C PHE A 107 -20.34 -2.03 -47.98
N SER A 108 -20.08 -1.46 -46.77
CA SER A 108 -20.45 -0.10 -46.45
C SER A 108 -19.35 0.88 -46.90
N MET A 109 -18.26 0.99 -46.16
CA MET A 109 -17.21 1.99 -46.41
C MET A 109 -16.26 1.62 -47.53
N GLY A 110 -15.95 0.33 -47.74
CA GLY A 110 -15.05 -0.12 -48.78
C GLY A 110 -15.52 0.25 -50.16
N HIS A 111 -16.80 0.04 -50.45
CA HIS A 111 -17.36 0.42 -51.73
C HIS A 111 -17.57 1.95 -51.82
N MET A 112 -18.16 2.60 -50.83
CA MET A 112 -18.51 4.02 -50.88
C MET A 112 -17.32 4.95 -50.88
N LEU A 113 -16.24 4.64 -50.11
CA LEU A 113 -15.10 5.52 -49.99
C LEU A 113 -13.95 5.15 -50.94
N TRP A 114 -13.76 3.86 -51.24
CA TRP A 114 -12.59 3.36 -52.01
C TRP A 114 -12.98 2.69 -53.32
N GLY A 115 -14.31 2.60 -53.63
CA GLY A 115 -14.77 2.03 -54.90
C GLY A 115 -14.45 0.52 -55.03
N TRP A 116 -14.41 -0.21 -53.97
CA TRP A 116 -14.11 -1.65 -53.99
C TRP A 116 -15.19 -2.40 -54.82
N PRO A 117 -14.76 -3.39 -55.63
CA PRO A 117 -15.68 -4.09 -56.50
C PRO A 117 -16.75 -4.82 -55.70
N LEU A 118 -18.01 -4.68 -56.15
CA LEU A 118 -19.15 -5.40 -55.62
C LEU A 118 -19.63 -6.40 -56.67
N PRO A 119 -20.29 -7.48 -56.25
CA PRO A 119 -21.06 -8.33 -57.22
C PRO A 119 -22.11 -7.50 -57.95
N THR A 120 -22.28 -7.75 -59.24
CA THR A 120 -23.19 -6.98 -60.14
C THR A 120 -24.62 -6.89 -59.65
N PHE A 121 -25.04 -7.80 -58.79
CA PHE A 121 -26.38 -7.78 -58.13
C PHE A 121 -26.59 -6.51 -57.26
N PHE A 122 -25.54 -5.91 -56.74
CA PHE A 122 -25.62 -4.72 -55.89
C PHE A 122 -25.49 -3.40 -56.65
N ASP A 123 -25.14 -3.44 -57.96
CA ASP A 123 -25.00 -2.24 -58.79
C ASP A 123 -26.36 -1.54 -58.94
N GLY A 124 -26.45 -0.31 -58.37
CA GLY A 124 -27.73 0.45 -58.33
C GLY A 124 -28.79 -0.11 -57.41
N ASN A 125 -28.55 -1.23 -56.73
CA ASN A 125 -29.49 -1.84 -55.82
C ASN A 125 -29.21 -1.45 -54.36
N HIS A 126 -29.54 -0.19 -54.03
CA HIS A 126 -29.28 0.38 -52.68
C HIS A 126 -30.06 -0.31 -51.56
N VAL A 127 -31.26 -0.86 -51.87
CA VAL A 127 -32.08 -1.60 -50.90
C VAL A 127 -31.41 -2.93 -50.53
N ALA A 128 -30.87 -3.66 -51.49
CA ALA A 128 -30.14 -4.90 -51.20
C ALA A 128 -28.89 -4.65 -50.35
N MET A 129 -28.20 -3.55 -50.61
CA MET A 129 -27.05 -3.08 -49.77
C MET A 129 -27.47 -2.80 -48.33
N GLY A 130 -28.53 -2.05 -48.13
CA GLY A 130 -29.08 -1.76 -46.80
C GLY A 130 -29.55 -3.00 -46.06
N LEU A 131 -30.22 -3.95 -46.74
CA LEU A 131 -30.66 -5.23 -46.17
C LEU A 131 -29.45 -6.11 -45.77
N LEU A 132 -28.39 -6.16 -46.57
CA LEU A 132 -27.17 -6.89 -46.22
C LEU A 132 -26.51 -6.29 -44.97
N GLN A 133 -26.41 -4.96 -44.91
CA GLN A 133 -25.86 -4.27 -43.72
C GLN A 133 -26.69 -4.52 -42.46
N LEU A 134 -28.02 -4.51 -42.58
CA LEU A 134 -28.96 -4.83 -41.49
C LEU A 134 -28.74 -6.27 -40.99
N LEU A 135 -28.67 -7.27 -41.89
CA LEU A 135 -28.48 -8.67 -41.54
C LEU A 135 -27.13 -8.88 -40.80
N LEU A 136 -26.05 -8.35 -41.35
CA LEU A 136 -24.72 -8.45 -40.72
C LEU A 136 -24.70 -7.80 -39.34
N THR A 137 -25.32 -6.63 -39.20
CA THR A 137 -25.44 -5.92 -37.90
C THR A 137 -26.25 -6.73 -36.89
N VAL A 138 -27.39 -7.34 -37.29
CA VAL A 138 -28.17 -8.20 -36.41
C VAL A 138 -27.35 -9.37 -35.89
N ILE A 139 -26.58 -10.03 -36.78
CA ILE A 139 -25.68 -11.13 -36.34
C ILE A 139 -24.71 -10.66 -35.27
N ILE A 140 -24.05 -9.49 -35.47
CA ILE A 140 -23.14 -8.92 -34.48
C ILE A 140 -23.85 -8.57 -33.18
N MET A 141 -25.08 -8.03 -33.23
CA MET A 141 -25.88 -7.73 -32.05
C MET A 141 -26.26 -9.02 -31.28
N VAL A 142 -26.61 -10.11 -31.97
CA VAL A 142 -26.90 -11.40 -31.35
C VAL A 142 -25.65 -11.99 -30.68
N ILE A 143 -24.49 -11.95 -31.34
CA ILE A 143 -23.21 -12.39 -30.72
C ILE A 143 -22.93 -11.62 -29.43
N ASN A 144 -23.28 -10.34 -29.42
CA ASN A 144 -23.03 -9.42 -28.29
C ASN A 144 -24.29 -9.12 -27.45
N GLN A 145 -25.31 -9.94 -27.50
CA GLN A 145 -26.61 -9.75 -26.80
C GLN A 145 -26.48 -9.48 -25.30
N LYS A 146 -25.40 -9.94 -24.67
CA LYS A 146 -25.14 -9.72 -23.24
C LYS A 146 -25.13 -8.24 -22.86
N PHE A 147 -24.65 -7.34 -23.74
CA PHE A 147 -24.68 -5.91 -23.50
C PHE A 147 -26.11 -5.35 -23.44
N PHE A 148 -26.99 -5.83 -24.30
CA PHE A 148 -28.39 -5.39 -24.31
C PHE A 148 -29.16 -5.92 -23.11
N ILE A 149 -28.96 -7.20 -22.76
CA ILE A 149 -29.65 -7.82 -21.60
C ILE A 149 -29.21 -7.12 -20.31
N SER A 150 -27.90 -6.92 -20.10
CA SER A 150 -27.34 -6.25 -18.92
C SER A 150 -27.73 -4.77 -18.89
N GLY A 151 -27.59 -4.07 -20.02
CA GLY A 151 -27.87 -2.65 -20.16
C GLY A 151 -29.32 -2.28 -19.90
N PHE A 152 -30.26 -2.96 -20.58
CA PHE A 152 -31.68 -2.69 -20.38
C PHE A 152 -32.18 -3.13 -19.01
N ARG A 153 -31.68 -4.23 -18.46
CA ARG A 153 -31.98 -4.62 -17.08
C ARG A 153 -31.53 -3.54 -16.09
N SER A 154 -30.36 -2.97 -16.26
CA SER A 154 -29.85 -1.91 -15.38
C SER A 154 -30.68 -0.62 -15.48
N LEU A 155 -31.13 -0.26 -16.66
CA LEU A 155 -32.07 0.86 -16.89
C LEU A 155 -33.40 0.63 -16.18
N TRP A 156 -33.98 -0.58 -16.33
CA TRP A 156 -35.24 -0.94 -15.67
C TRP A 156 -35.18 -0.79 -14.15
N HIS A 157 -34.05 -1.17 -13.55
CA HIS A 157 -33.82 -1.02 -12.12
C HIS A 157 -33.33 0.39 -11.71
N ARG A 158 -33.43 1.40 -12.59
CA ARG A 158 -33.00 2.79 -12.37
C ARG A 158 -31.56 2.93 -11.91
N ALA A 159 -30.68 2.05 -12.37
CA ALA A 159 -29.27 2.03 -12.05
C ALA A 159 -28.45 1.79 -13.33
N PRO A 160 -28.47 2.73 -14.26
CA PRO A 160 -27.78 2.60 -15.52
C PRO A 160 -26.29 2.37 -15.29
N ASN A 161 -25.76 1.36 -15.97
CA ASN A 161 -24.37 0.98 -15.96
C ASN A 161 -23.73 1.26 -17.33
N MET A 162 -22.46 0.89 -17.47
CA MET A 162 -21.74 1.04 -18.74
C MET A 162 -22.43 0.32 -19.90
N ASP A 163 -22.96 -0.91 -19.67
CA ASP A 163 -23.63 -1.67 -20.71
C ASP A 163 -24.91 -0.97 -21.19
N ALA A 164 -25.53 -0.12 -20.34
CA ALA A 164 -26.67 0.70 -20.71
C ALA A 164 -26.31 1.74 -21.78
N LEU A 165 -25.16 2.39 -21.67
CA LEU A 165 -24.70 3.38 -22.68
C LEU A 165 -24.44 2.71 -24.02
N VAL A 166 -23.80 1.54 -24.01
CA VAL A 166 -23.54 0.72 -25.20
C VAL A 166 -24.83 0.26 -25.84
N ALA A 167 -25.75 -0.28 -25.02
CA ALA A 167 -27.04 -0.78 -25.50
C ALA A 167 -27.88 0.34 -26.12
N LEU A 168 -27.96 1.51 -25.44
CA LEU A 168 -28.70 2.67 -25.96
C LEU A 168 -28.11 3.19 -27.27
N GLY A 169 -26.77 3.38 -27.32
CA GLY A 169 -26.09 3.88 -28.51
C GLY A 169 -26.24 2.96 -29.71
N SER A 170 -25.98 1.64 -29.52
CA SER A 170 -26.10 0.65 -30.60
C SER A 170 -27.55 0.42 -31.03
N ALA A 171 -28.48 0.38 -30.07
CA ALA A 171 -29.93 0.22 -30.40
C ALA A 171 -30.45 1.45 -31.14
N ALA A 172 -30.11 2.66 -30.72
CA ALA A 172 -30.52 3.90 -31.41
C ALA A 172 -30.00 3.95 -32.84
N ALA A 173 -28.71 3.61 -33.06
CA ALA A 173 -28.14 3.52 -34.40
C ALA A 173 -28.86 2.48 -35.26
N PHE A 174 -29.13 1.29 -34.74
CA PHE A 174 -29.80 0.23 -35.43
C PHE A 174 -31.27 0.57 -35.78
N VAL A 175 -32.04 1.08 -34.81
CA VAL A 175 -33.46 1.44 -35.01
C VAL A 175 -33.58 2.56 -36.02
N TYR A 176 -32.75 3.61 -35.94
CA TYR A 176 -32.75 4.71 -36.87
C TYR A 176 -32.40 4.24 -38.30
N SER A 177 -31.33 3.45 -38.46
CA SER A 177 -30.93 2.93 -39.77
C SER A 177 -32.00 2.00 -40.37
N THR A 178 -32.70 1.25 -39.53
CA THR A 178 -33.85 0.44 -39.97
C THR A 178 -34.98 1.34 -40.47
N PHE A 179 -35.31 2.42 -39.75
CA PHE A 179 -36.28 3.42 -40.22
C PHE A 179 -35.83 4.07 -41.55
N ALA A 180 -34.57 4.49 -41.64
CA ALA A 180 -34.02 5.07 -42.89
C ALA A 180 -34.08 4.10 -44.06
N LEU A 181 -33.86 2.79 -43.82
CA LEU A 181 -34.00 1.75 -44.82
C LEU A 181 -35.44 1.62 -45.34
N PHE A 182 -36.44 1.64 -44.43
CA PHE A 182 -37.86 1.64 -44.84
C PHE A 182 -38.22 2.93 -45.59
N ALA A 183 -37.78 4.11 -45.15
CA ALA A 183 -38.01 5.34 -45.84
C ALA A 183 -37.34 5.39 -47.24
N MET A 184 -36.15 4.77 -47.36
CA MET A 184 -35.43 4.63 -48.61
C MET A 184 -36.21 3.71 -49.61
N THR A 185 -36.82 2.62 -49.12
CA THR A 185 -37.66 1.76 -49.99
C THR A 185 -38.88 2.53 -50.55
N ASP A 186 -39.54 3.36 -49.74
CA ASP A 186 -40.66 4.22 -50.19
C ASP A 186 -40.18 5.24 -51.21
N ALA A 187 -39.03 5.91 -50.97
CA ALA A 187 -38.45 6.86 -51.92
C ALA A 187 -38.05 6.18 -53.25
N GLN A 188 -37.56 4.95 -53.22
CA GLN A 188 -37.18 4.19 -54.41
C GLN A 188 -38.40 3.82 -55.23
N VAL A 189 -39.48 3.39 -54.59
CA VAL A 189 -40.76 3.06 -55.27
C VAL A 189 -41.36 4.31 -55.93
N LYS A 190 -41.15 5.50 -55.31
CA LYS A 190 -41.62 6.81 -55.88
C LYS A 190 -40.69 7.40 -56.93
N GLY A 191 -39.58 6.72 -57.23
CA GLY A 191 -38.56 7.20 -58.22
C GLY A 191 -37.74 8.42 -57.78
N GLN A 192 -37.70 8.72 -56.44
CA GLN A 192 -37.02 9.90 -55.85
C GLN A 192 -35.53 9.53 -55.54
N MET A 193 -34.71 9.41 -56.55
CA MET A 193 -33.30 8.92 -56.38
C MET A 193 -32.47 9.84 -55.48
N ASP A 194 -32.66 11.13 -55.45
CA ASP A 194 -31.97 12.05 -54.55
C ASP A 194 -32.30 11.72 -53.09
N ALA A 195 -33.57 11.43 -52.76
CA ALA A 195 -33.97 11.05 -51.43
C ALA A 195 -33.39 9.67 -51.03
N VAL A 196 -33.29 8.71 -52.00
CA VAL A 196 -32.65 7.43 -51.77
C VAL A 196 -31.18 7.58 -51.34
N MET A 197 -30.44 8.48 -51.99
CA MET A 197 -29.05 8.74 -51.62
C MET A 197 -28.89 9.36 -50.24
N VAL A 198 -29.78 10.34 -49.89
CA VAL A 198 -29.79 10.94 -48.56
C VAL A 198 -30.01 9.90 -47.46
N TYR A 199 -31.00 9.00 -47.62
CA TYR A 199 -31.23 7.93 -46.63
C TYR A 199 -30.11 6.92 -46.59
N MET A 200 -29.42 6.66 -47.69
CA MET A 200 -28.28 5.76 -47.73
C MET A 200 -27.09 6.32 -46.94
N ASP A 201 -26.84 7.63 -47.05
CA ASP A 201 -25.78 8.34 -46.29
C ASP A 201 -26.11 8.42 -44.80
N GLU A 202 -27.39 8.32 -44.44
CA GLU A 202 -27.84 8.30 -43.03
C GLU A 202 -27.86 6.91 -42.38
N PHE A 203 -27.31 5.85 -43.00
CA PHE A 203 -27.18 4.55 -42.36
C PHE A 203 -26.07 4.56 -41.30
N TYR A 204 -26.37 4.07 -40.10
CA TYR A 204 -25.44 3.89 -38.96
C TYR A 204 -25.33 2.41 -38.54
N PHE A 205 -25.65 1.44 -39.47
CA PHE A 205 -25.51 0.00 -39.23
C PHE A 205 -24.06 -0.36 -38.87
N GLU A 206 -23.07 0.18 -39.63
CA GLU A 206 -21.67 0.00 -39.36
C GLU A 206 -21.26 0.63 -38.04
N SER A 207 -21.87 1.75 -37.64
CA SER A 207 -21.61 2.38 -36.33
C SER A 207 -22.06 1.48 -35.19
N ALA A 208 -23.30 0.92 -35.26
CA ALA A 208 -23.82 -0.01 -34.28
C ALA A 208 -22.91 -1.24 -34.13
N ALA A 209 -22.51 -1.83 -35.23
CA ALA A 209 -21.64 -3.01 -35.27
C ALA A 209 -20.21 -2.71 -34.77
N THR A 210 -19.66 -1.57 -35.15
CA THR A 210 -18.31 -1.12 -34.74
C THR A 210 -18.26 -0.85 -33.24
N ILE A 211 -19.26 -0.17 -32.67
CA ILE A 211 -19.39 0.07 -31.23
C ILE A 211 -19.29 -1.26 -30.49
N LEU A 212 -20.11 -2.25 -30.84
CA LEU A 212 -20.14 -3.56 -30.18
C LEU A 212 -18.83 -4.32 -30.33
N THR A 213 -18.23 -4.31 -31.51
CA THR A 213 -16.98 -5.01 -31.79
C THR A 213 -15.80 -4.40 -31.04
N LEU A 214 -15.64 -3.06 -31.09
CA LEU A 214 -14.55 -2.36 -30.42
C LEU A 214 -14.70 -2.40 -28.89
N ILE A 215 -15.92 -2.34 -28.37
CA ILE A 215 -16.15 -2.50 -26.93
C ILE A 215 -15.83 -3.92 -26.48
N THR A 216 -16.15 -4.93 -27.30
CA THR A 216 -15.78 -6.32 -27.00
C THR A 216 -14.25 -6.49 -27.03
N LEU A 217 -13.55 -5.83 -27.95
CA LEU A 217 -12.08 -5.76 -27.96
C LEU A 217 -11.55 -5.12 -26.67
N GLY A 218 -12.09 -3.95 -26.31
CA GLY A 218 -11.71 -3.26 -25.07
C GLY A 218 -11.90 -4.13 -23.83
N LYS A 219 -13.05 -4.79 -23.72
CA LYS A 219 -13.36 -5.75 -22.64
C LYS A 219 -12.43 -6.96 -22.62
N MET A 220 -12.07 -7.49 -23.78
CA MET A 220 -11.11 -8.60 -23.86
C MET A 220 -9.72 -8.18 -23.39
N LEU A 221 -9.24 -7.00 -23.80
CA LEU A 221 -7.96 -6.45 -23.36
C LEU A 221 -7.99 -6.17 -21.84
N GLU A 222 -9.09 -5.64 -21.33
CA GLU A 222 -9.33 -5.44 -19.91
C GLU A 222 -9.25 -6.77 -19.12
N ALA A 223 -10.00 -7.80 -19.54
CA ALA A 223 -10.00 -9.12 -18.89
C ALA A 223 -8.61 -9.75 -18.89
N ARG A 224 -7.91 -9.72 -20.04
CA ARG A 224 -6.54 -10.24 -20.14
C ARG A 224 -5.57 -9.50 -19.21
N SER A 225 -5.72 -8.21 -19.06
CA SER A 225 -4.87 -7.39 -18.21
C SER A 225 -5.17 -7.61 -16.73
N LYS A 226 -6.44 -7.77 -16.35
CA LYS A 226 -6.83 -8.22 -15.01
C LYS A 226 -6.19 -9.57 -14.66
N GLY A 227 -6.19 -10.53 -15.60
CA GLY A 227 -5.52 -11.81 -15.42
C GLY A 227 -4.04 -11.68 -15.08
N LYS A 228 -3.32 -10.74 -15.73
CA LYS A 228 -1.90 -10.49 -15.44
C LYS A 228 -1.65 -9.83 -14.08
N THR A 229 -2.59 -9.04 -13.56
CA THR A 229 -2.42 -8.40 -12.24
C THR A 229 -2.55 -9.40 -11.09
N THR A 230 -3.20 -10.54 -11.30
CA THR A 230 -3.31 -11.64 -10.32
C THR A 230 -2.15 -12.62 -10.37
N ASP A 231 -1.21 -12.47 -11.31
CA ASP A 231 -0.12 -13.44 -11.51
C ASP A 231 0.84 -13.54 -10.31
N ALA A 232 1.02 -12.45 -9.55
CA ALA A 232 1.83 -12.48 -8.33
C ALA A 232 1.21 -13.40 -7.27
N LEU A 233 -0.11 -13.28 -7.03
CA LEU A 233 -0.83 -14.13 -6.09
C LEU A 233 -0.84 -15.59 -6.55
N LYS A 234 -1.10 -15.84 -7.84
CA LYS A 234 -0.98 -17.19 -8.42
C LYS A 234 0.42 -17.78 -8.29
N GLY A 235 1.44 -16.92 -8.37
CA GLY A 235 2.83 -17.33 -8.17
C GLY A 235 3.04 -17.87 -6.75
N LEU A 236 2.58 -17.15 -5.73
CA LEU A 236 2.66 -17.59 -4.33
C LEU A 236 1.88 -18.89 -4.08
N MET A 237 0.66 -19.01 -4.61
CA MET A 237 -0.17 -20.21 -4.46
C MET A 237 0.46 -21.46 -5.10
N LYS A 238 1.22 -21.31 -6.18
CA LYS A 238 1.92 -22.43 -6.82
C LYS A 238 3.10 -22.98 -6.01
N LEU A 239 3.61 -22.22 -5.03
CA LEU A 239 4.69 -22.65 -4.15
C LEU A 239 4.21 -23.62 -3.07
N ALA A 240 2.91 -23.61 -2.76
CA ALA A 240 2.32 -24.51 -1.77
C ALA A 240 2.43 -25.97 -2.24
N PRO A 241 3.19 -26.83 -1.52
CA PRO A 241 3.30 -28.25 -1.84
C PRO A 241 1.96 -28.93 -1.66
N LYS A 242 1.71 -29.96 -2.47
CA LYS A 242 0.46 -30.75 -2.40
C LYS A 242 0.61 -31.99 -1.55
N THR A 243 1.84 -32.44 -1.32
CA THR A 243 2.18 -33.64 -0.58
C THR A 243 3.36 -33.37 0.34
N ALA A 244 3.46 -34.14 1.42
CA ALA A 244 4.58 -34.18 2.34
C ALA A 244 5.06 -35.63 2.53
N THR A 245 6.36 -35.84 2.73
CA THR A 245 6.93 -37.15 3.09
C THR A 245 7.11 -37.17 4.60
N LEU A 246 6.30 -37.95 5.31
CA LEU A 246 6.36 -38.12 6.76
C LEU A 246 7.14 -39.35 7.14
N LEU A 247 7.82 -39.30 8.28
CA LEU A 247 8.46 -40.43 8.91
C LEU A 247 7.52 -41.01 10.00
N ARG A 248 6.83 -42.10 9.74
CA ARG A 248 5.96 -42.80 10.70
C ARG A 248 6.45 -44.21 10.91
N ASP A 249 6.63 -44.63 12.15
CA ASP A 249 7.10 -45.95 12.55
C ASP A 249 8.43 -46.37 11.86
N GLY A 250 9.29 -45.36 11.59
CA GLY A 250 10.58 -45.60 10.91
C GLY A 250 10.48 -45.76 9.39
N ALA A 251 9.30 -45.68 8.80
CA ALA A 251 9.06 -45.71 7.36
C ALA A 251 8.69 -44.34 6.80
N GLU A 252 9.19 -44.03 5.61
CA GLU A 252 8.80 -42.83 4.89
C GLU A 252 7.49 -43.05 4.12
N ILE A 253 6.50 -42.24 4.39
CA ILE A 253 5.16 -42.29 3.76
C ILE A 253 4.84 -40.94 3.16
N THR A 254 4.55 -40.88 1.86
CA THR A 254 4.07 -39.67 1.22
C THR A 254 2.56 -39.54 1.42
N VAL A 255 2.16 -38.45 2.04
CA VAL A 255 0.75 -38.16 2.33
C VAL A 255 0.33 -36.80 1.70
N PRO A 256 -0.95 -36.59 1.43
CA PRO A 256 -1.48 -35.27 1.12
C PRO A 256 -1.18 -34.28 2.25
N ILE A 257 -0.94 -33.01 1.91
CA ILE A 257 -0.53 -31.98 2.87
C ILE A 257 -1.53 -31.79 4.03
N GLU A 258 -2.82 -32.06 3.79
CA GLU A 258 -3.90 -31.95 4.78
C GLU A 258 -3.81 -33.02 5.89
N GLN A 259 -3.06 -34.06 5.67
CA GLN A 259 -2.89 -35.16 6.64
C GLN A 259 -1.69 -34.95 7.54
N VAL A 260 -0.94 -33.86 7.34
CA VAL A 260 0.18 -33.50 8.21
C VAL A 260 -0.37 -32.83 9.46
N ALA A 261 0.02 -33.32 10.62
CA ALA A 261 -0.35 -32.79 11.92
C ALA A 261 0.85 -32.09 12.58
N LYS A 262 0.56 -31.15 13.49
CA LYS A 262 1.60 -30.53 14.32
C LYS A 262 2.31 -31.61 15.16
N GLY A 263 3.64 -31.62 15.14
CA GLY A 263 4.49 -32.63 15.78
C GLY A 263 4.86 -33.78 14.87
N ASP A 264 4.31 -33.93 13.66
CA ASP A 264 4.75 -34.92 12.68
C ASP A 264 6.19 -34.61 12.23
N ILE A 265 7.00 -35.68 12.06
CA ILE A 265 8.34 -35.53 11.50
C ILE A 265 8.26 -35.69 9.98
N PHE A 266 8.69 -34.68 9.25
CA PHE A 266 8.74 -34.71 7.78
C PHE A 266 10.19 -34.63 7.27
N VAL A 267 10.37 -35.17 6.08
CA VAL A 267 11.66 -35.30 5.40
C VAL A 267 11.66 -34.44 4.16
N VAL A 268 12.74 -33.67 3.94
CA VAL A 268 12.91 -32.84 2.75
C VAL A 268 14.26 -33.12 2.10
N ARG A 269 14.23 -33.54 0.85
CA ARG A 269 15.41 -33.86 0.07
C ARG A 269 15.88 -32.64 -0.73
N PRO A 270 17.14 -32.63 -1.21
CA PRO A 270 17.62 -31.62 -2.12
C PRO A 270 16.70 -31.46 -3.35
N GLY A 271 16.33 -30.24 -3.67
CA GLY A 271 15.42 -29.91 -4.77
C GLY A 271 13.93 -30.01 -4.43
N GLU A 272 13.55 -30.37 -3.21
CA GLU A 272 12.16 -30.41 -2.75
C GLU A 272 11.78 -29.12 -2.03
N ASN A 273 10.51 -28.71 -2.17
CA ASN A 273 9.96 -27.63 -1.38
C ASN A 273 9.58 -28.12 0.01
N ILE A 274 9.82 -27.29 1.03
CA ILE A 274 9.43 -27.55 2.40
C ILE A 274 7.90 -27.55 2.50
N PRO A 275 7.28 -28.64 3.02
CA PRO A 275 5.83 -28.79 2.95
C PRO A 275 5.05 -27.96 3.96
N VAL A 276 5.53 -27.82 5.18
CA VAL A 276 4.91 -27.08 6.29
C VAL A 276 6.00 -26.37 7.09
N ASP A 277 5.61 -25.42 7.95
CA ASP A 277 6.57 -24.77 8.84
C ASP A 277 7.06 -25.77 9.90
N GLY A 278 8.35 -25.72 10.20
CA GLY A 278 8.94 -26.68 11.14
C GLY A 278 10.26 -26.22 11.74
N ILE A 279 10.81 -27.06 12.60
CA ILE A 279 12.14 -26.91 13.17
C ILE A 279 13.00 -28.11 12.74
N VAL A 280 14.23 -27.87 12.30
CA VAL A 280 15.17 -28.90 11.90
C VAL A 280 15.57 -29.72 13.12
N CYS A 281 15.30 -31.03 13.10
CA CYS A 281 15.71 -31.98 14.14
C CYS A 281 17.01 -32.72 13.78
N GLU A 282 17.29 -32.87 12.47
CA GLU A 282 18.49 -33.54 11.99
C GLU A 282 18.86 -33.08 10.59
N GLY A 283 20.13 -32.87 10.33
CA GLY A 283 20.67 -32.51 9.02
C GLY A 283 21.07 -31.05 8.92
N ASN A 284 21.83 -30.74 7.85
CA ASN A 284 22.26 -29.37 7.50
C ASN A 284 22.03 -29.16 6.03
N SER A 285 21.52 -28.00 5.67
CA SER A 285 21.28 -27.61 4.27
C SER A 285 21.22 -26.10 4.07
N ALA A 286 21.47 -25.69 2.84
CA ALA A 286 21.16 -24.33 2.37
C ALA A 286 19.73 -24.32 1.83
N VAL A 287 18.88 -23.45 2.35
CA VAL A 287 17.48 -23.29 1.97
C VAL A 287 17.29 -21.96 1.27
N ASP A 288 16.71 -22.00 0.07
CA ASP A 288 16.34 -20.79 -0.69
C ASP A 288 14.99 -20.29 -0.19
N GLU A 289 15.03 -19.21 0.54
CA GLU A 289 13.85 -18.50 1.06
C GLU A 289 13.44 -17.31 0.19
N SER A 290 14.05 -17.14 -1.00
CA SER A 290 13.84 -15.99 -1.89
C SER A 290 12.39 -15.74 -2.28
N THR A 291 11.58 -16.78 -2.32
CA THR A 291 10.16 -16.73 -2.65
C THR A 291 9.31 -16.07 -1.57
N LEU A 292 9.71 -16.14 -0.31
CA LEU A 292 9.03 -15.51 0.83
C LEU A 292 9.72 -14.21 1.25
N THR A 293 11.05 -14.21 1.27
CA THR A 293 11.83 -13.06 1.76
C THR A 293 12.27 -12.13 0.63
N GLY A 294 12.37 -12.62 -0.61
CA GLY A 294 12.93 -11.90 -1.74
C GLY A 294 14.47 -11.79 -1.72
N GLU A 295 15.14 -12.57 -0.86
CA GLU A 295 16.61 -12.64 -0.82
C GLU A 295 17.12 -13.79 -1.68
N SER A 296 18.04 -13.48 -2.59
CA SER A 296 18.57 -14.47 -3.52
C SER A 296 19.67 -15.37 -2.94
N ILE A 297 20.14 -15.06 -1.71
CA ILE A 297 21.20 -15.85 -1.06
C ILE A 297 20.54 -16.90 -0.20
N PRO A 298 20.81 -18.20 -0.44
CA PRO A 298 20.30 -19.29 0.41
C PRO A 298 20.78 -19.13 1.85
N VAL A 299 19.92 -19.52 2.78
CA VAL A 299 20.19 -19.45 4.22
C VAL A 299 20.59 -20.84 4.73
N ASP A 300 21.72 -20.92 5.42
CA ASP A 300 22.15 -22.16 6.03
C ASP A 300 21.24 -22.53 7.20
N LYS A 301 20.72 -23.75 7.19
CA LYS A 301 19.88 -24.33 8.24
C LYS A 301 20.59 -25.53 8.86
N ALA A 302 20.60 -25.51 10.18
CA ALA A 302 21.16 -26.58 11.02
C ALA A 302 20.12 -27.03 12.05
N GLU A 303 20.43 -28.02 12.85
CA GLU A 303 19.59 -28.48 13.95
C GLU A 303 19.16 -27.31 14.85
N GLY A 304 17.86 -27.22 15.15
CA GLY A 304 17.24 -26.14 15.89
C GLY A 304 16.81 -24.93 15.01
N SER A 305 17.20 -24.86 13.73
CA SER A 305 16.79 -23.78 12.81
C SER A 305 15.33 -23.95 12.39
N SER A 306 14.61 -22.83 12.29
CA SER A 306 13.26 -22.79 11.74
C SER A 306 13.28 -22.87 10.21
N VAL A 307 12.29 -23.57 9.63
CA VAL A 307 12.06 -23.65 8.19
C VAL A 307 10.61 -23.31 7.86
N SER A 308 10.37 -22.66 6.71
CA SER A 308 9.05 -22.18 6.30
C SER A 308 8.51 -22.92 5.09
N ALA A 309 7.21 -23.17 5.06
CA ALA A 309 6.51 -23.79 3.94
C ALA A 309 6.73 -23.05 2.62
N GLY A 310 6.92 -23.80 1.52
CA GLY A 310 7.09 -23.23 0.18
C GLY A 310 8.51 -22.75 -0.15
N THR A 311 9.46 -22.83 0.78
CA THR A 311 10.89 -22.59 0.52
C THR A 311 11.56 -23.81 -0.07
N LEU A 312 12.65 -23.63 -0.82
CA LEU A 312 13.30 -24.71 -1.57
C LEU A 312 14.57 -25.20 -0.87
N ASN A 313 14.61 -26.48 -0.52
CA ASN A 313 15.81 -27.11 0.00
C ASN A 313 16.83 -27.35 -1.14
N GLN A 314 18.03 -26.76 -1.08
CA GLN A 314 18.98 -26.80 -2.19
C GLN A 314 20.00 -27.95 -2.12
N SER A 315 20.58 -28.25 -0.97
CA SER A 315 21.81 -29.06 -0.92
C SER A 315 21.75 -30.28 -0.02
N GLY A 316 21.32 -30.16 1.22
CA GLY A 316 21.37 -31.22 2.22
C GLY A 316 20.04 -31.92 2.40
N PHE A 317 20.08 -32.96 3.20
CA PHE A 317 18.90 -33.67 3.69
C PHE A 317 18.47 -33.05 5.01
N LEU A 318 17.16 -32.78 5.17
CA LEU A 318 16.61 -32.25 6.40
C LEU A 318 15.49 -33.14 6.94
N ARG A 319 15.54 -33.40 8.25
CA ARG A 319 14.40 -33.89 9.03
C ARG A 319 13.91 -32.77 9.91
N CYS A 320 12.62 -32.46 9.80
CA CYS A 320 12.01 -31.37 10.52
C CYS A 320 10.76 -31.82 11.27
N GLU A 321 10.51 -31.26 12.43
CA GLU A 321 9.27 -31.41 13.18
C GLU A 321 8.30 -30.30 12.78
N ALA A 322 7.07 -30.66 12.43
CA ALA A 322 6.04 -29.69 12.01
C ALA A 322 5.57 -28.83 13.20
N THR A 323 5.73 -27.52 13.09
CA THR A 323 5.30 -26.56 14.13
C THR A 323 3.98 -25.88 13.79
N ARG A 324 3.77 -25.56 12.51
CA ARG A 324 2.54 -24.96 11.98
C ARG A 324 2.12 -25.73 10.73
N VAL A 325 0.82 -26.03 10.64
CA VAL A 325 0.25 -26.82 9.56
C VAL A 325 -1.01 -26.15 9.02
N GLY A 326 -1.41 -26.46 7.80
CA GLY A 326 -2.65 -25.98 7.23
C GLY A 326 -2.67 -24.46 7.03
N GLU A 327 -3.73 -23.84 7.52
CA GLU A 327 -3.94 -22.38 7.40
C GLU A 327 -2.96 -21.58 8.24
N ASP A 328 -2.37 -22.18 9.27
CA ASP A 328 -1.44 -21.52 10.19
C ASP A 328 -0.02 -21.42 9.64
N THR A 329 0.28 -22.06 8.48
CA THR A 329 1.61 -21.94 7.87
C THR A 329 1.87 -20.51 7.41
N THR A 330 3.14 -20.08 7.51
CA THR A 330 3.59 -18.75 7.09
C THR A 330 3.16 -18.44 5.64
N LEU A 331 3.30 -19.40 4.73
CA LEU A 331 2.90 -19.23 3.34
C LEU A 331 1.38 -19.04 3.20
N SER A 332 0.57 -19.81 3.94
CA SER A 332 -0.91 -19.66 3.92
C SER A 332 -1.34 -18.31 4.46
N GLN A 333 -0.73 -17.82 5.54
CA GLN A 333 -0.99 -16.48 6.08
C GLN A 333 -0.63 -15.38 5.10
N ILE A 334 0.50 -15.50 4.39
CA ILE A 334 0.89 -14.54 3.33
C ILE A 334 -0.14 -14.52 2.21
N ILE A 335 -0.55 -15.69 1.71
CA ILE A 335 -1.57 -15.81 0.66
C ILE A 335 -2.88 -15.17 1.12
N GLN A 336 -3.30 -15.43 2.36
CA GLN A 336 -4.52 -14.86 2.93
C GLN A 336 -4.42 -13.34 3.05
N MET A 337 -3.33 -12.78 3.58
CA MET A 337 -3.13 -11.33 3.67
C MET A 337 -3.19 -10.64 2.30
N VAL A 338 -2.54 -11.21 1.28
CA VAL A 338 -2.57 -10.63 -0.07
C VAL A 338 -3.97 -10.75 -0.69
N SER A 339 -4.70 -11.84 -0.41
CA SER A 339 -6.09 -12.03 -0.87
C SER A 339 -7.04 -11.03 -0.21
N ASP A 340 -6.91 -10.81 1.11
CA ASP A 340 -7.72 -9.86 1.86
C ASP A 340 -7.44 -8.42 1.43
N ALA A 341 -6.17 -8.08 1.19
CA ALA A 341 -5.80 -6.77 0.63
C ALA A 341 -6.45 -6.53 -0.75
N ALA A 342 -6.56 -7.57 -1.58
CA ALA A 342 -7.21 -7.48 -2.89
C ALA A 342 -8.75 -7.37 -2.77
N ALA A 343 -9.34 -7.87 -1.70
CA ALA A 343 -10.78 -7.79 -1.44
C ALA A 343 -11.22 -6.45 -0.83
N THR A 344 -10.31 -5.70 -0.18
CA THR A 344 -10.61 -4.41 0.44
C THR A 344 -10.55 -3.26 -0.57
N LYS A 345 -11.24 -2.16 -0.28
CA LYS A 345 -11.22 -0.94 -1.11
C LYS A 345 -10.50 0.21 -0.41
N ALA A 346 -9.54 0.79 -1.10
CA ALA A 346 -8.91 2.03 -0.69
C ALA A 346 -9.89 3.21 -0.69
N PRO A 347 -9.73 4.22 0.18
CA PRO A 347 -10.56 5.41 0.23
C PRO A 347 -10.70 6.13 -1.12
N ILE A 348 -9.62 6.23 -1.89
CA ILE A 348 -9.64 6.86 -3.23
C ILE A 348 -10.52 6.07 -4.22
N ALA A 349 -10.63 4.75 -4.09
CA ALA A 349 -11.50 3.92 -4.91
C ALA A 349 -12.98 4.20 -4.61
N LYS A 350 -13.34 4.41 -3.33
CA LYS A 350 -14.71 4.76 -2.92
C LYS A 350 -15.15 6.10 -3.52
N VAL A 351 -14.24 7.07 -3.61
CA VAL A 351 -14.50 8.37 -4.27
C VAL A 351 -14.74 8.18 -5.78
N ALA A 352 -13.89 7.40 -6.44
CA ALA A 352 -14.04 7.10 -7.87
C ALA A 352 -15.36 6.39 -8.18
N ASP A 353 -15.78 5.43 -7.35
CA ASP A 353 -17.06 4.71 -7.48
C ASP A 353 -18.26 5.65 -7.33
N LYS A 354 -18.21 6.58 -6.35
CA LYS A 354 -19.28 7.59 -6.14
C LYS A 354 -19.42 8.50 -7.35
N VAL A 355 -18.30 8.95 -7.91
CA VAL A 355 -18.31 9.77 -9.15
C VAL A 355 -18.90 8.97 -10.30
N SER A 356 -18.51 7.71 -10.50
CA SER A 356 -19.03 6.83 -11.55
C SER A 356 -20.55 6.65 -11.47
N GLY A 357 -21.12 6.58 -10.28
CA GLY A 357 -22.55 6.40 -10.04
C GLY A 357 -23.40 7.61 -10.51
N VAL A 358 -22.83 8.81 -10.45
CA VAL A 358 -23.49 10.06 -10.92
C VAL A 358 -23.22 10.29 -12.41
N PHE A 359 -22.06 9.86 -12.88
CA PHE A 359 -21.58 10.15 -14.22
C PHE A 359 -22.47 9.55 -15.33
N VAL A 360 -22.87 8.29 -15.21
CA VAL A 360 -23.67 7.62 -16.25
C VAL A 360 -25.05 8.27 -16.46
N PRO A 361 -25.85 8.57 -15.42
CA PRO A 361 -27.08 9.35 -15.59
C PRO A 361 -26.85 10.73 -16.22
N ALA A 362 -25.79 11.43 -15.80
CA ALA A 362 -25.46 12.76 -16.35
C ALA A 362 -25.15 12.70 -17.85
N VAL A 363 -24.40 11.69 -18.29
CA VAL A 363 -24.07 11.47 -19.69
C VAL A 363 -25.31 11.19 -20.53
N ILE A 364 -26.25 10.37 -20.03
CA ILE A 364 -27.50 10.12 -20.72
C ILE A 364 -28.29 11.43 -20.91
N ALA A 365 -28.35 12.26 -19.86
CA ALA A 365 -29.00 13.58 -19.96
C ALA A 365 -28.30 14.50 -20.99
N ILE A 366 -26.94 14.55 -20.97
CA ILE A 366 -26.17 15.32 -21.96
C ILE A 366 -26.44 14.82 -23.37
N ALA A 367 -26.49 13.52 -23.61
CA ALA A 367 -26.80 12.96 -24.92
C ALA A 367 -28.18 13.36 -25.41
N VAL A 368 -29.21 13.28 -24.55
CA VAL A 368 -30.56 13.73 -24.86
C VAL A 368 -30.61 15.24 -25.20
N VAL A 369 -29.98 16.06 -24.35
CA VAL A 369 -29.86 17.49 -24.59
C VAL A 369 -29.14 17.78 -25.92
N THR A 370 -28.05 17.06 -26.21
CA THR A 370 -27.33 17.21 -27.49
C THR A 370 -28.25 16.94 -28.69
N VAL A 371 -29.02 15.84 -28.64
CA VAL A 371 -29.98 15.54 -29.72
C VAL A 371 -31.00 16.67 -29.87
N LEU A 372 -31.62 17.12 -28.78
CA LEU A 372 -32.61 18.17 -28.81
C LEU A 372 -32.05 19.51 -29.35
N VAL A 373 -30.87 19.90 -28.94
CA VAL A 373 -30.21 21.13 -29.40
C VAL A 373 -29.97 21.10 -30.90
N TRP A 374 -29.46 20.01 -31.45
CA TRP A 374 -29.22 19.87 -32.89
C TRP A 374 -30.51 19.83 -33.71
N LEU A 375 -31.59 19.19 -33.19
CA LEU A 375 -32.90 19.26 -33.84
C LEU A 375 -33.47 20.67 -33.85
N LEU A 376 -33.35 21.39 -32.73
CA LEU A 376 -33.78 22.81 -32.66
C LEU A 376 -32.92 23.73 -33.54
N ALA A 377 -31.66 23.39 -33.78
CA ALA A 377 -30.77 24.05 -34.72
C ALA A 377 -31.09 23.74 -36.20
N GLY A 378 -32.16 22.95 -36.48
CA GLY A 378 -32.61 22.67 -37.85
C GLY A 378 -31.80 21.56 -38.56
N GLN A 379 -31.01 20.80 -37.84
CA GLN A 379 -30.28 19.64 -38.43
C GLN A 379 -31.19 18.42 -38.58
N THR A 380 -30.80 17.46 -39.46
CA THR A 380 -31.56 16.23 -39.67
C THR A 380 -31.57 15.38 -38.38
N ALA A 381 -32.59 14.51 -38.24
CA ALA A 381 -32.72 13.61 -37.14
C ALA A 381 -31.50 12.61 -37.07
N GLY A 382 -31.02 12.17 -38.24
CA GLY A 382 -29.83 11.33 -38.35
C GLY A 382 -28.55 11.99 -37.79
N PHE A 383 -28.34 13.25 -38.19
CA PHE A 383 -27.20 14.04 -37.69
C PHE A 383 -27.27 14.25 -36.19
N ALA A 384 -28.42 14.68 -35.65
CA ALA A 384 -28.64 14.93 -34.23
C ALA A 384 -28.42 13.63 -33.40
N LEU A 385 -28.97 12.51 -33.89
CA LEU A 385 -28.86 11.21 -33.24
C LEU A 385 -27.40 10.70 -33.23
N ALA A 386 -26.66 10.89 -34.35
CA ALA A 386 -25.26 10.54 -34.41
C ALA A 386 -24.40 11.27 -33.35
N ARG A 387 -24.69 12.55 -33.09
CA ARG A 387 -24.02 13.29 -31.99
C ARG A 387 -24.37 12.76 -30.62
N GLY A 388 -25.65 12.48 -30.36
CA GLY A 388 -26.10 11.83 -29.11
C GLY A 388 -25.46 10.45 -28.89
N ILE A 389 -25.42 9.63 -29.94
CA ILE A 389 -24.76 8.31 -29.90
C ILE A 389 -23.25 8.46 -29.62
N ALA A 390 -22.57 9.40 -30.27
CA ALA A 390 -21.16 9.66 -30.06
C ALA A 390 -20.90 10.07 -28.59
N VAL A 391 -21.76 10.91 -27.98
CA VAL A 391 -21.69 11.27 -26.55
C VAL A 391 -21.83 10.05 -25.66
N LEU A 392 -22.84 9.20 -25.89
CA LEU A 392 -23.06 7.98 -25.09
C LEU A 392 -21.85 7.05 -25.14
N VAL A 393 -21.25 6.86 -26.30
CA VAL A 393 -20.17 5.91 -26.53
C VAL A 393 -18.85 6.40 -25.94
N ILE A 394 -18.46 7.67 -26.18
CA ILE A 394 -17.17 8.19 -25.69
C ILE A 394 -17.14 8.30 -24.18
N SER A 395 -18.30 8.46 -23.56
CA SER A 395 -18.43 8.72 -22.12
C SER A 395 -18.40 7.45 -21.26
N CYS A 396 -17.96 6.30 -21.78
CA CYS A 396 -17.87 5.11 -20.96
C CYS A 396 -16.83 5.29 -19.82
N PRO A 397 -17.20 5.13 -18.55
CA PRO A 397 -16.27 5.26 -17.42
C PRO A 397 -15.44 3.99 -17.16
N CYS A 398 -15.15 3.20 -18.21
CA CYS A 398 -14.45 1.91 -18.10
C CYS A 398 -13.07 2.05 -17.43
N ALA A 399 -12.29 3.03 -17.88
CA ALA A 399 -10.96 3.30 -17.37
C ALA A 399 -10.99 3.75 -15.89
N LEU A 400 -12.00 4.53 -15.49
CA LEU A 400 -12.16 5.03 -14.13
C LEU A 400 -12.33 3.89 -13.11
N GLY A 401 -13.16 2.89 -13.45
CA GLY A 401 -13.40 1.73 -12.57
C GLY A 401 -12.20 0.82 -12.37
N LEU A 402 -11.20 0.87 -13.26
CA LEU A 402 -9.99 0.06 -13.20
C LEU A 402 -8.77 0.82 -12.65
N ALA A 403 -8.80 2.14 -12.70
CA ALA A 403 -7.67 3.01 -12.38
C ALA A 403 -7.05 2.70 -11.00
N THR A 404 -7.87 2.48 -10.00
CA THR A 404 -7.43 2.23 -8.62
C THR A 404 -7.19 0.74 -8.33
N PRO A 405 -8.15 -0.19 -8.60
CA PRO A 405 -7.97 -1.59 -8.19
C PRO A 405 -6.76 -2.26 -8.84
N VAL A 406 -6.50 -1.97 -10.11
CA VAL A 406 -5.37 -2.58 -10.83
C VAL A 406 -4.03 -2.10 -10.26
N ALA A 407 -3.89 -0.80 -9.99
CA ALA A 407 -2.66 -0.25 -9.42
C ALA A 407 -2.40 -0.78 -7.99
N ILE A 408 -3.44 -0.89 -7.16
CA ILE A 408 -3.34 -1.46 -5.80
C ILE A 408 -2.91 -2.92 -5.86
N MET A 409 -3.51 -3.73 -6.73
CA MET A 409 -3.17 -5.14 -6.84
C MET A 409 -1.73 -5.35 -7.32
N VAL A 410 -1.28 -4.55 -8.30
CA VAL A 410 0.12 -4.60 -8.73
C VAL A 410 1.05 -4.13 -7.62
N GLY A 411 0.69 -3.06 -6.89
CA GLY A 411 1.44 -2.57 -5.75
C GLY A 411 1.58 -3.60 -4.63
N ASN A 412 0.46 -4.22 -4.22
CA ASN A 412 0.47 -5.30 -3.22
C ASN A 412 1.29 -6.51 -3.68
N GLY A 413 1.13 -6.92 -4.96
CA GLY A 413 1.91 -8.02 -5.52
C GLY A 413 3.41 -7.73 -5.54
N MET A 414 3.81 -6.48 -5.80
CA MET A 414 5.21 -6.05 -5.73
C MET A 414 5.72 -6.02 -4.29
N GLY A 415 4.91 -5.55 -3.34
CA GLY A 415 5.22 -5.59 -1.92
C GLY A 415 5.46 -7.03 -1.46
N ALA A 416 4.51 -7.93 -1.73
CA ALA A 416 4.57 -9.34 -1.32
C ALA A 416 5.83 -10.06 -1.87
N LYS A 417 6.18 -9.83 -3.14
CA LYS A 417 7.41 -10.39 -3.74
C LYS A 417 8.70 -9.93 -3.05
N ASN A 418 8.66 -8.81 -2.35
CA ASN A 418 9.81 -8.24 -1.65
C ASN A 418 9.72 -8.41 -0.12
N GLY A 419 8.76 -9.20 0.36
CA GLY A 419 8.56 -9.45 1.79
C GLY A 419 7.88 -8.30 2.52
N ILE A 420 7.18 -7.40 1.82
CA ILE A 420 6.40 -6.30 2.38
C ILE A 420 4.91 -6.61 2.16
N LEU A 421 4.19 -6.94 3.22
CA LEU A 421 2.80 -7.37 3.17
C LEU A 421 1.87 -6.29 3.70
N PHE A 422 1.01 -5.73 2.86
CA PHE A 422 -0.06 -4.82 3.26
C PHE A 422 -1.34 -5.64 3.51
N LYS A 423 -1.91 -5.57 4.70
CA LYS A 423 -3.14 -6.31 5.04
C LYS A 423 -4.38 -5.82 4.31
N THR A 424 -4.41 -4.53 3.96
CA THR A 424 -5.55 -3.91 3.29
C THR A 424 -5.11 -2.93 2.20
N ALA A 425 -6.01 -2.65 1.27
CA ALA A 425 -5.78 -1.57 0.30
C ALA A 425 -5.69 -0.18 0.97
N VAL A 426 -6.33 -0.03 2.14
CA VAL A 426 -6.23 1.19 2.96
C VAL A 426 -4.82 1.35 3.49
N SER A 427 -4.23 0.28 4.04
CA SER A 427 -2.87 0.28 4.57
C SER A 427 -1.85 0.68 3.49
N LEU A 428 -2.00 0.15 2.25
CA LEU A 428 -1.16 0.56 1.13
C LEU A 428 -1.35 2.03 0.78
N GLU A 429 -2.58 2.56 0.79
CA GLU A 429 -2.86 3.97 0.47
C GLU A 429 -2.32 4.90 1.56
N GLU A 430 -2.54 4.59 2.83
CA GLU A 430 -2.22 5.48 3.95
C GLU A 430 -0.72 5.53 4.27
N THR A 431 0.01 4.42 4.10
CA THR A 431 1.47 4.35 4.32
C THR A 431 2.24 5.44 3.56
N GLY A 432 1.81 5.79 2.35
CA GLY A 432 2.48 6.83 1.55
C GLY A 432 2.21 8.27 1.99
N LYS A 433 1.18 8.49 2.82
CA LYS A 433 0.70 9.81 3.26
C LYS A 433 1.27 10.25 4.60
N VAL A 434 2.07 9.41 5.24
CA VAL A 434 2.61 9.66 6.57
C VAL A 434 3.66 10.77 6.58
N ARG A 435 3.76 11.45 7.72
CA ARG A 435 4.71 12.52 7.99
C ARG A 435 5.65 12.23 9.14
N ILE A 436 5.27 11.31 10.03
CA ILE A 436 6.02 10.94 11.21
C ILE A 436 6.17 9.43 11.23
N VAL A 437 7.38 8.95 11.52
CA VAL A 437 7.66 7.53 11.77
C VAL A 437 8.21 7.41 13.17
N ALA A 438 7.48 6.72 14.03
CA ALA A 438 7.87 6.36 15.37
C ALA A 438 8.46 4.94 15.34
N LEU A 439 9.70 4.81 15.75
CA LEU A 439 10.45 3.56 15.77
C LEU A 439 10.62 3.10 17.21
N ASP A 440 10.27 1.86 17.52
CA ASP A 440 10.75 1.27 18.75
C ASP A 440 12.28 1.10 18.69
N LYS A 441 12.95 1.09 19.82
CA LYS A 441 14.39 0.86 19.86
C LYS A 441 14.72 -0.60 19.66
N THR A 442 14.20 -1.47 20.56
CA THR A 442 14.63 -2.85 20.71
C THR A 442 14.07 -3.73 19.60
N GLY A 443 14.92 -4.53 18.94
CA GLY A 443 14.49 -5.39 17.83
C GLY A 443 14.15 -4.63 16.53
N THR A 444 13.90 -3.33 16.59
CA THR A 444 13.56 -2.46 15.45
C THR A 444 14.76 -1.69 14.95
N ILE A 445 15.29 -0.72 15.72
CA ILE A 445 16.54 0.01 15.39
C ILE A 445 17.75 -0.85 15.73
N THR A 446 17.67 -1.62 16.83
CA THR A 446 18.72 -2.50 17.32
C THR A 446 18.40 -3.96 17.00
N GLN A 447 19.36 -4.86 17.20
CA GLN A 447 19.19 -6.30 16.90
C GLN A 447 18.22 -7.00 17.85
N GLY A 448 17.96 -6.41 19.04
CA GLY A 448 17.14 -7.02 20.09
C GLY A 448 17.88 -8.09 20.91
N GLU A 449 19.14 -8.35 20.56
CA GLU A 449 20.00 -9.30 21.22
C GLU A 449 21.21 -8.56 21.81
N PRO A 450 21.31 -8.47 23.15
CA PRO A 450 22.48 -7.88 23.79
C PRO A 450 23.76 -8.67 23.43
N LYS A 451 24.84 -7.96 23.12
CA LYS A 451 26.16 -8.55 22.85
C LYS A 451 27.23 -7.94 23.72
N VAL A 452 28.27 -8.70 24.05
CA VAL A 452 29.47 -8.17 24.71
C VAL A 452 30.20 -7.25 23.72
N THR A 453 30.34 -5.96 24.08
CA THR A 453 30.98 -4.96 23.22
C THR A 453 32.38 -4.60 23.68
N ASP A 454 32.64 -4.64 24.98
CA ASP A 454 33.94 -4.32 25.55
C ASP A 454 34.23 -5.20 26.75
N ILE A 455 35.47 -5.65 26.84
CA ILE A 455 36.05 -6.38 27.99
C ILE A 455 37.19 -5.56 28.52
N LEU A 456 37.08 -5.07 29.74
CA LEU A 456 38.06 -4.19 30.38
C LEU A 456 38.58 -4.85 31.65
N PRO A 457 39.68 -5.64 31.57
CA PRO A 457 40.25 -6.30 32.73
C PRO A 457 40.90 -5.29 33.69
N ALA A 458 40.91 -5.61 34.98
CA ALA A 458 41.69 -4.88 36.00
C ALA A 458 43.18 -5.16 35.84
N GLU A 459 44.03 -4.38 36.52
CA GLU A 459 45.48 -4.54 36.46
C GLU A 459 45.89 -5.96 36.87
N GLY A 460 46.64 -6.64 36.00
CA GLY A 460 47.16 -8.02 36.24
C GLY A 460 46.22 -9.10 35.85
N MET A 461 45.08 -8.83 35.19
CA MET A 461 44.12 -9.81 34.67
C MET A 461 44.09 -9.79 33.15
N SER A 462 43.91 -10.93 32.51
CA SER A 462 43.67 -11.03 31.07
C SER A 462 42.17 -10.91 30.72
N GLU A 463 41.87 -10.55 29.48
CA GLU A 463 40.47 -10.54 29.00
C GLU A 463 39.82 -11.92 29.09
N GLY A 464 40.57 -13.01 28.75
CA GLY A 464 40.08 -14.36 28.82
C GLY A 464 39.78 -14.83 30.26
N ASP A 465 40.64 -14.43 31.25
CA ASP A 465 40.35 -14.78 32.64
C ASP A 465 39.13 -14.06 33.19
N LEU A 466 38.97 -12.77 32.84
CA LEU A 466 37.79 -11.98 33.22
C LEU A 466 36.50 -12.60 32.59
N LEU A 467 36.55 -12.94 31.32
CA LEU A 467 35.41 -13.57 30.62
C LEU A 467 35.09 -14.95 31.18
N SER A 468 36.11 -15.75 31.53
CA SER A 468 35.92 -17.08 32.18
C SER A 468 35.25 -16.96 33.54
N ILE A 469 35.65 -16.01 34.37
CA ILE A 469 35.02 -15.74 35.67
C ILE A 469 33.59 -15.30 35.50
N ALA A 470 33.32 -14.38 34.56
CA ALA A 470 31.99 -13.90 34.25
C ALA A 470 31.09 -15.03 33.71
N TYR A 471 31.62 -15.88 32.81
CA TYR A 471 30.90 -17.01 32.25
C TYR A 471 30.54 -18.05 33.34
N ALA A 472 31.47 -18.37 34.24
CA ALA A 472 31.19 -19.29 35.32
C ALA A 472 30.06 -18.77 36.26
N LEU A 473 30.07 -17.45 36.56
CA LEU A 473 29.07 -16.81 37.42
C LEU A 473 27.69 -16.71 36.74
N GLU A 474 27.67 -16.36 35.46
CA GLU A 474 26.45 -16.11 34.71
C GLU A 474 25.80 -17.42 34.15
N LYS A 475 26.52 -18.54 34.11
CA LYS A 475 26.06 -19.83 33.52
C LYS A 475 24.71 -20.31 34.08
N LYS A 476 24.37 -19.97 35.29
CA LYS A 476 23.10 -20.31 35.94
C LYS A 476 22.08 -19.18 35.94
N SER A 477 22.41 -18.08 35.28
CA SER A 477 21.54 -16.90 35.17
C SER A 477 20.70 -16.96 33.89
N GLU A 478 19.39 -16.74 34.02
CA GLU A 478 18.46 -16.62 32.87
C GLU A 478 18.37 -15.20 32.32
N HIS A 479 19.13 -14.27 32.85
CA HIS A 479 19.07 -12.86 32.46
C HIS A 479 19.55 -12.65 31.00
N PRO A 480 18.90 -11.80 30.19
CA PRO A 480 19.33 -11.57 28.79
C PRO A 480 20.82 -11.12 28.67
N LEU A 481 21.34 -10.38 29.64
CA LEU A 481 22.76 -9.98 29.65
C LEU A 481 23.69 -11.17 29.85
N ALA A 482 23.27 -12.20 30.62
CA ALA A 482 24.02 -13.43 30.80
C ALA A 482 24.21 -14.18 29.47
N ARG A 483 23.16 -14.25 28.64
CA ARG A 483 23.24 -14.88 27.31
C ARG A 483 24.34 -14.26 26.44
N ALA A 484 24.50 -12.94 26.48
CA ALA A 484 25.54 -12.25 25.76
C ALA A 484 26.96 -12.68 26.19
N ILE A 485 27.16 -12.88 27.49
CA ILE A 485 28.42 -13.36 28.07
C ILE A 485 28.64 -14.82 27.68
N HIS A 486 27.59 -15.67 27.73
CA HIS A 486 27.67 -17.06 27.32
C HIS A 486 28.11 -17.20 25.85
N GLN A 487 27.40 -16.54 24.95
CA GLN A 487 27.69 -16.57 23.50
C GLN A 487 29.13 -16.13 23.21
N ARG A 488 29.59 -15.09 23.87
CA ARG A 488 30.96 -14.60 23.68
C ARG A 488 32.01 -15.59 24.23
N ALA A 489 31.77 -16.15 25.41
CA ALA A 489 32.67 -17.15 25.98
C ALA A 489 32.73 -18.43 25.14
N GLU A 490 31.61 -18.92 24.62
CA GLU A 490 31.53 -20.06 23.72
C GLU A 490 32.26 -19.82 22.39
N GLN A 491 32.08 -18.61 21.79
CA GLN A 491 32.83 -18.20 20.60
C GLN A 491 34.35 -18.17 20.81
N ASP A 492 34.79 -17.76 22.00
CA ASP A 492 36.21 -17.74 22.36
C ASP A 492 36.72 -19.13 22.84
N GLY A 493 35.84 -20.15 22.82
CA GLY A 493 36.19 -21.56 23.17
C GLY A 493 36.44 -21.77 24.65
N LEU A 494 35.93 -20.91 25.55
CA LEU A 494 36.13 -20.98 26.98
C LEU A 494 35.18 -22.03 27.64
N ALA A 495 35.72 -22.77 28.60
CA ALA A 495 34.92 -23.67 29.41
C ALA A 495 34.52 -22.99 30.72
N ALA A 496 33.26 -23.10 31.13
CA ALA A 496 32.81 -22.55 32.40
C ALA A 496 33.23 -23.46 33.57
N ALA A 497 33.89 -22.87 34.58
CA ALA A 497 34.09 -23.54 35.84
C ALA A 497 32.76 -23.78 36.59
N GLU A 498 32.60 -24.84 37.32
CA GLU A 498 31.41 -25.05 38.13
C GLU A 498 31.41 -24.15 39.34
N VAL A 499 30.21 -23.56 39.62
CA VAL A 499 30.03 -22.67 40.76
C VAL A 499 29.01 -23.26 41.72
N GLU A 500 29.31 -23.09 43.01
CA GLU A 500 28.43 -23.49 44.12
C GLU A 500 27.79 -22.24 44.74
N GLN A 501 26.75 -22.44 45.55
CA GLN A 501 26.06 -21.39 46.29
C GLN A 501 25.64 -20.21 45.45
N PHE A 502 25.23 -20.48 44.17
CA PHE A 502 24.74 -19.41 43.28
C PHE A 502 23.47 -18.76 43.81
N GLN A 503 23.49 -17.44 43.87
CA GLN A 503 22.35 -16.63 44.28
C GLN A 503 22.21 -15.42 43.37
N ALA A 504 21.06 -15.29 42.74
CA ALA A 504 20.68 -14.08 42.03
C ALA A 504 20.01 -13.09 43.01
N LEU A 505 20.46 -11.85 43.01
CA LEU A 505 19.93 -10.75 43.82
C LEU A 505 19.21 -9.77 42.91
N PRO A 506 17.84 -9.84 42.79
CA PRO A 506 17.10 -9.01 41.86
C PRO A 506 17.43 -7.53 41.99
N GLY A 507 17.76 -6.89 40.84
CA GLY A 507 18.11 -5.47 40.74
C GLY A 507 19.52 -5.09 41.21
N ASN A 508 20.30 -6.01 41.74
CA ASN A 508 21.64 -5.77 42.28
C ASN A 508 22.73 -6.52 41.49
N GLY A 509 22.68 -7.84 41.46
CA GLY A 509 23.72 -8.64 40.84
C GLY A 509 23.66 -10.12 41.21
N LEU A 510 24.76 -10.82 41.06
CA LEU A 510 24.94 -12.26 41.30
C LEU A 510 26.04 -12.53 42.31
N THR A 511 25.88 -13.58 43.08
CA THR A 511 26.93 -14.10 43.96
C THR A 511 27.06 -15.59 43.79
N ALA A 512 28.26 -16.12 43.85
CA ALA A 512 28.54 -17.56 43.84
C ALA A 512 29.90 -17.85 44.51
N SER A 513 30.20 -19.11 44.69
CA SER A 513 31.51 -19.58 45.15
C SER A 513 32.11 -20.53 44.11
N ALA A 514 33.38 -20.40 43.78
CA ALA A 514 34.13 -21.35 42.96
C ALA A 514 35.41 -21.75 43.70
N ASP A 515 35.63 -23.04 43.93
CA ASP A 515 36.77 -23.59 44.68
C ASP A 515 36.92 -22.91 46.06
N GLY A 516 35.81 -22.58 46.74
CA GLY A 516 35.86 -21.91 48.05
C GLY A 516 36.10 -20.39 47.98
N VAL A 517 36.23 -19.80 46.79
CA VAL A 517 36.48 -18.35 46.57
C VAL A 517 35.16 -17.67 46.16
N ALA A 518 34.85 -16.58 46.85
CA ALA A 518 33.62 -15.80 46.53
C ALA A 518 33.77 -15.03 45.21
N LEU A 519 32.72 -15.16 44.37
CA LEU A 519 32.53 -14.44 43.11
C LEU A 519 31.34 -13.49 43.22
N TYR A 520 31.51 -12.29 42.71
CA TYR A 520 30.43 -11.30 42.60
C TYR A 520 30.37 -10.74 41.18
N GLY A 521 29.15 -10.54 40.68
CA GLY A 521 28.91 -9.89 39.39
C GLY A 521 27.69 -8.95 39.47
N GLY A 522 27.74 -7.78 38.83
CA GLY A 522 26.56 -6.91 38.80
C GLY A 522 26.87 -5.43 38.55
N SER A 523 25.93 -4.57 38.99
CA SER A 523 26.03 -3.12 38.81
C SER A 523 27.19 -2.49 39.65
N TYR A 524 27.62 -1.27 39.26
CA TYR A 524 28.58 -0.49 40.02
C TYR A 524 28.15 -0.34 41.49
N GLN A 525 26.86 -0.05 41.71
CA GLN A 525 26.30 0.19 43.05
C GLN A 525 26.43 -1.06 43.94
N PHE A 526 26.15 -2.23 43.38
CA PHE A 526 26.26 -3.49 44.08
C PHE A 526 27.71 -3.85 44.43
N ILE A 527 28.57 -3.77 43.41
CA ILE A 527 30.01 -4.15 43.60
C ILE A 527 30.75 -3.19 44.51
N SER A 528 30.48 -1.87 44.42
CA SER A 528 31.10 -0.87 45.31
C SER A 528 30.70 -0.99 46.79
N GLY A 529 29.56 -1.66 47.06
CA GLY A 529 29.15 -2.05 48.42
C GLY A 529 29.86 -3.27 48.97
N GLN A 530 30.52 -4.09 48.12
CA GLN A 530 31.20 -5.32 48.49
C GLN A 530 32.74 -5.10 48.56
N ILE A 531 33.26 -4.36 47.59
CA ILE A 531 34.71 -4.14 47.44
C ILE A 531 35.03 -2.70 47.01
N PRO A 532 36.22 -2.17 47.28
CA PRO A 532 36.64 -0.90 46.76
C PRO A 532 36.88 -0.94 45.26
N VAL A 533 36.18 -0.08 44.48
CA VAL A 533 36.35 0.05 43.03
C VAL A 533 37.30 1.19 42.71
N PRO A 534 38.36 0.99 41.93
CA PRO A 534 39.29 2.05 41.53
C PRO A 534 38.58 3.19 40.76
N ALA A 535 38.95 4.45 41.06
CA ALA A 535 38.36 5.63 40.41
C ALA A 535 38.45 5.59 38.88
N LYS A 536 39.55 5.05 38.33
CA LYS A 536 39.75 4.85 36.89
C LYS A 536 38.69 3.92 36.28
N MET A 537 38.36 2.83 36.96
CA MET A 537 37.33 1.88 36.48
C MET A 537 35.92 2.47 36.59
N LYS A 538 35.66 3.26 37.67
CA LYS A 538 34.40 4.00 37.78
C LYS A 538 34.23 4.99 36.62
N SER A 539 35.20 5.83 36.33
CA SER A 539 35.13 6.80 35.22
C SER A 539 34.97 6.11 33.87
N ARG A 540 35.61 4.95 33.68
CA ARG A 540 35.45 4.17 32.44
C ARG A 540 34.03 3.56 32.30
N SER A 541 33.44 3.10 33.40
CA SER A 541 32.07 2.63 33.38
C SER A 541 31.05 3.74 33.08
N GLU A 542 31.33 4.96 33.59
CA GLU A 542 30.52 6.14 33.30
C GLU A 542 30.59 6.50 31.81
N GLN A 543 31.76 6.44 31.20
CA GLN A 543 31.93 6.63 29.75
C GLN A 543 31.17 5.54 28.94
N LEU A 544 31.30 4.26 29.33
CA LEU A 544 30.57 3.19 28.67
C LEU A 544 29.04 3.39 28.75
N SER A 545 28.56 3.86 29.91
CA SER A 545 27.16 4.20 30.10
C SER A 545 26.72 5.39 29.22
N GLU A 546 27.61 6.39 29.05
CA GLU A 546 27.38 7.52 28.13
C GLU A 546 27.35 7.08 26.65
N GLU A 547 28.09 6.01 26.31
CA GLU A 547 28.04 5.38 24.98
C GLU A 547 26.81 4.53 24.75
N GLY A 548 25.92 4.38 25.74
CA GLY A 548 24.70 3.55 25.65
C GLY A 548 24.91 2.07 25.97
N LYS A 549 26.02 1.74 26.63
CA LYS A 549 26.35 0.36 27.03
C LYS A 549 26.02 0.11 28.50
N THR A 550 25.78 -1.14 28.87
CA THR A 550 25.56 -1.56 30.25
C THR A 550 26.83 -2.18 30.82
N PRO A 551 27.59 -1.48 31.67
CA PRO A 551 28.82 -2.01 32.29
C PRO A 551 28.46 -2.92 33.47
N LEU A 552 28.90 -4.18 33.39
CA LEU A 552 28.80 -5.19 34.45
C LEU A 552 30.18 -5.35 35.09
N PHE A 553 30.22 -5.24 36.41
CA PHE A 553 31.47 -5.40 37.19
C PHE A 553 31.56 -6.84 37.71
N PHE A 554 32.74 -7.39 37.66
CA PHE A 554 33.04 -8.73 38.19
C PHE A 554 34.16 -8.70 39.19
N ALA A 555 34.01 -9.42 40.29
CA ALA A 555 35.00 -9.48 41.35
C ALA A 555 35.21 -10.92 41.86
N ARG A 556 36.45 -11.21 42.29
CA ARG A 556 36.87 -12.51 42.86
C ARG A 556 37.75 -12.26 44.09
N ASP A 557 37.49 -12.98 45.17
CA ASP A 557 38.28 -12.88 46.37
C ASP A 557 38.47 -11.47 46.92
N GLY A 558 37.42 -10.65 46.94
CA GLY A 558 37.51 -9.25 47.40
C GLY A 558 38.28 -8.30 46.49
N LYS A 559 38.66 -8.74 45.27
CA LYS A 559 39.36 -7.88 44.29
C LYS A 559 38.53 -7.72 43.03
N LEU A 560 38.57 -6.52 42.45
CA LEU A 560 37.91 -6.27 41.16
C LEU A 560 38.67 -7.02 40.05
N CYS A 561 37.94 -7.83 39.27
CA CYS A 561 38.48 -8.51 38.09
C CYS A 561 38.39 -7.65 36.84
N GLY A 562 37.34 -6.84 36.71
CA GLY A 562 37.15 -5.95 35.56
C GLY A 562 35.71 -5.57 35.30
N ILE A 563 35.48 -5.01 34.11
CA ILE A 563 34.18 -4.61 33.60
C ILE A 563 33.94 -5.32 32.25
N ILE A 564 32.77 -5.90 32.07
CA ILE A 564 32.28 -6.35 30.77
C ILE A 564 31.09 -5.47 30.40
N ALA A 565 31.17 -4.79 29.26
CA ALA A 565 30.06 -3.98 28.75
C ALA A 565 29.23 -4.76 27.76
N VAL A 566 27.93 -4.72 27.96
CA VAL A 566 26.96 -5.36 27.09
C VAL A 566 26.05 -4.31 26.53
N ALA A 567 25.76 -4.37 25.23
CA ALA A 567 24.82 -3.47 24.58
C ALA A 567 24.03 -4.19 23.49
N ASP A 568 22.82 -3.72 23.28
CA ASP A 568 22.02 -4.08 22.12
C ASP A 568 22.51 -3.21 20.94
N THR A 569 23.05 -3.86 19.92
CA THR A 569 23.75 -3.18 18.81
C THR A 569 22.76 -2.69 17.77
N ILE A 570 23.01 -1.48 17.23
CA ILE A 570 22.23 -0.92 16.11
C ILE A 570 22.41 -1.83 14.89
N LYS A 571 21.33 -2.14 14.19
CA LYS A 571 21.39 -2.90 12.94
C LYS A 571 22.15 -2.09 11.88
N GLU A 572 22.90 -2.76 11.02
CA GLU A 572 23.75 -2.11 10.00
C GLU A 572 22.96 -1.21 9.05
N ASP A 573 21.73 -1.59 8.72
CA ASP A 573 20.87 -0.87 7.80
C ASP A 573 20.09 0.28 8.46
N SER A 574 19.98 0.32 9.79
CA SER A 574 19.16 1.30 10.51
C SER A 574 19.57 2.76 10.27
N PRO A 575 20.84 3.15 10.33
CA PRO A 575 21.21 4.55 10.09
C PRO A 575 20.89 4.99 8.66
N GLN A 576 21.11 4.10 7.68
CA GLN A 576 20.78 4.40 6.29
C GLN A 576 19.26 4.50 6.09
N ALA A 577 18.47 3.59 6.63
CA ALA A 577 17.02 3.61 6.55
C ALA A 577 16.43 4.89 7.15
N ILE A 578 16.94 5.34 8.31
CA ILE A 578 16.54 6.56 8.97
C ILE A 578 16.90 7.79 8.11
N ALA A 579 18.10 7.83 7.54
CA ALA A 579 18.51 8.91 6.64
C ALA A 579 17.63 8.96 5.39
N GLU A 580 17.25 7.82 4.82
CA GLU A 580 16.35 7.74 3.68
C GLU A 580 14.94 8.27 4.01
N MET A 581 14.37 7.92 5.17
CA MET A 581 13.08 8.46 5.63
C MET A 581 13.13 9.97 5.80
N ARG A 582 14.20 10.50 6.41
CA ARG A 582 14.43 11.95 6.54
C ARG A 582 14.55 12.65 5.19
N ASN A 583 15.22 12.03 4.22
CA ASN A 583 15.32 12.53 2.84
C ASN A 583 13.96 12.57 2.14
N MET A 584 13.04 11.69 2.51
CA MET A 584 11.64 11.73 2.04
C MET A 584 10.80 12.83 2.70
N GLY A 585 11.37 13.62 3.63
CA GLY A 585 10.67 14.65 4.39
C GLY A 585 9.81 14.11 5.54
N ILE A 586 10.18 12.94 6.08
CA ILE A 586 9.51 12.30 7.21
C ILE A 586 10.29 12.62 8.48
N HIS A 587 9.58 12.99 9.55
CA HIS A 587 10.14 13.17 10.87
C HIS A 587 10.26 11.83 11.59
N VAL A 588 11.48 11.46 11.99
CA VAL A 588 11.77 10.14 12.58
C VAL A 588 11.97 10.29 14.08
N VAL A 589 11.14 9.58 14.85
CA VAL A 589 11.12 9.61 16.31
C VAL A 589 11.49 8.23 16.85
N MET A 590 12.42 8.15 17.80
CA MET A 590 12.71 6.90 18.51
C MET A 590 11.95 6.87 19.84
N LEU A 591 11.28 5.77 20.13
CA LEU A 591 10.62 5.48 21.41
C LEU A 591 11.41 4.40 22.15
N THR A 592 11.64 4.61 23.45
CA THR A 592 12.35 3.60 24.28
C THR A 592 12.00 3.74 25.76
N GLY A 593 12.01 2.61 26.48
CA GLY A 593 11.96 2.59 27.94
C GLY A 593 13.27 2.94 28.63
N ASP A 594 14.35 3.08 27.91
CA ASP A 594 15.67 3.40 28.44
C ASP A 594 15.66 4.78 29.11
N ASN A 595 16.68 4.99 29.97
CA ASN A 595 16.95 6.33 30.53
C ASN A 595 17.34 7.30 29.41
N GLU A 596 17.11 8.60 29.68
CA GLU A 596 17.28 9.68 28.70
C GLU A 596 18.72 9.76 28.12
N ARG A 597 19.75 9.48 28.94
CA ARG A 597 21.17 9.55 28.55
C ARG A 597 21.50 8.46 27.50
N THR A 598 21.15 7.21 27.79
CA THR A 598 21.35 6.07 26.89
C THR A 598 20.55 6.24 25.60
N ALA A 599 19.28 6.65 25.73
CA ALA A 599 18.39 6.87 24.59
C ALA A 599 18.94 7.93 23.63
N LYS A 600 19.42 9.07 24.15
CA LYS A 600 20.02 10.13 23.32
C LYS A 600 21.30 9.66 22.61
N ALA A 601 22.14 8.87 23.28
CA ALA A 601 23.35 8.32 22.66
C ALA A 601 23.03 7.40 21.48
N ILE A 602 22.06 6.49 21.65
CA ILE A 602 21.61 5.57 20.59
C ILE A 602 20.92 6.34 19.46
N GLY A 603 20.02 7.28 19.80
CA GLY A 603 19.33 8.11 18.82
C GLY A 603 20.27 8.95 17.95
N ALA A 604 21.32 9.53 18.55
CA ALA A 604 22.36 10.27 17.83
C ALA A 604 23.16 9.37 16.86
N LYS A 605 23.51 8.14 17.30
CA LYS A 605 24.18 7.16 16.43
C LYS A 605 23.29 6.67 15.30
N ALA A 606 22.00 6.45 15.57
CA ALA A 606 21.02 6.04 14.59
C ALA A 606 20.61 7.18 13.63
N GLY A 607 20.74 8.44 14.05
CA GLY A 607 20.44 9.62 13.24
C GLY A 607 18.98 10.04 13.24
N VAL A 608 18.19 9.70 14.28
CA VAL A 608 16.79 10.13 14.43
C VAL A 608 16.65 11.63 14.70
N ASP A 609 15.47 12.20 14.40
CA ASP A 609 15.23 13.64 14.63
C ASP A 609 14.82 13.93 16.08
N GLU A 610 14.11 13.01 16.74
CA GLU A 610 13.60 13.18 18.10
C GLU A 610 13.71 11.85 18.87
N VAL A 611 14.00 11.95 20.19
CA VAL A 611 14.08 10.78 21.08
C VAL A 611 13.11 11.00 22.24
N ILE A 612 12.23 10.04 22.47
CA ILE A 612 11.32 10.02 23.62
C ILE A 612 11.71 8.83 24.50
N ALA A 613 12.35 9.14 25.62
CA ALA A 613 12.91 8.16 26.56
C ALA A 613 12.01 7.91 27.76
N GLY A 614 12.24 6.81 28.49
CA GLY A 614 11.50 6.47 29.70
C GLY A 614 10.04 6.09 29.47
N VAL A 615 9.68 5.67 28.26
CA VAL A 615 8.32 5.29 27.89
C VAL A 615 8.09 3.82 28.23
N LEU A 616 7.26 3.58 29.24
CA LEU A 616 6.80 2.22 29.57
C LEU A 616 5.92 1.65 28.44
N PRO A 617 5.77 0.32 28.33
CA PRO A 617 4.95 -0.30 27.28
C PRO A 617 3.56 0.30 27.16
N ASP A 618 2.85 0.47 28.28
CA ASP A 618 1.50 1.06 28.33
C ASP A 618 1.49 2.56 27.97
N GLY A 619 2.62 3.25 28.06
CA GLY A 619 2.75 4.66 27.71
C GLY A 619 2.98 4.92 26.23
N LYS A 620 3.42 3.93 25.45
CA LYS A 620 3.73 4.09 24.02
C LYS A 620 2.50 4.54 23.22
N GLU A 621 1.33 3.99 23.52
CA GLU A 621 0.07 4.39 22.87
C GLU A 621 -0.22 5.89 23.07
N SER A 622 -0.05 6.41 24.28
CA SER A 622 -0.31 7.82 24.58
C SER A 622 0.62 8.76 23.81
N VAL A 623 1.88 8.36 23.62
CA VAL A 623 2.85 9.08 22.82
C VAL A 623 2.45 9.09 21.34
N ILE A 624 2.02 7.95 20.79
CA ILE A 624 1.51 7.87 19.42
C ILE A 624 0.34 8.84 19.21
N ARG A 625 -0.63 8.86 20.13
CA ARG A 625 -1.77 9.79 20.08
C ARG A 625 -1.35 11.27 20.12
N GLN A 626 -0.31 11.62 20.86
CA GLN A 626 0.25 12.97 20.85
C GLN A 626 0.92 13.31 19.51
N LEU A 627 1.68 12.38 18.93
CA LEU A 627 2.31 12.57 17.62
C LEU A 627 1.28 12.71 16.49
N GLN A 628 0.15 11.99 16.57
CA GLN A 628 -0.95 12.11 15.60
C GLN A 628 -1.56 13.51 15.53
N GLN A 629 -1.48 14.32 16.60
CA GLN A 629 -1.90 15.72 16.56
C GLN A 629 -1.01 16.59 15.66
N LYS A 630 0.25 16.16 15.42
CA LYS A 630 1.21 16.85 14.54
C LYS A 630 1.14 16.36 13.08
N GLY A 631 0.58 15.17 12.83
CA GLY A 631 0.46 14.58 11.50
C GLY A 631 0.21 13.08 11.54
N LYS A 632 0.02 12.45 10.39
CA LYS A 632 -0.15 10.99 10.30
C LYS A 632 1.13 10.27 10.71
N VAL A 633 0.97 9.23 11.55
CA VAL A 633 2.03 8.50 12.22
C VAL A 633 2.08 7.05 11.75
N ILE A 634 3.27 6.58 11.39
CA ILE A 634 3.60 5.15 11.39
C ILE A 634 4.23 4.81 12.73
N MET A 635 3.78 3.72 13.37
CA MET A 635 4.51 3.04 14.43
C MET A 635 5.18 1.79 13.86
N VAL A 636 6.48 1.61 14.15
CA VAL A 636 7.22 0.41 13.79
C VAL A 636 7.71 -0.28 15.05
N GLY A 637 7.40 -1.56 15.19
CA GLY A 637 7.79 -2.37 16.33
C GLY A 637 7.94 -3.84 15.96
N ASP A 638 8.55 -4.67 16.83
CA ASP A 638 8.82 -6.08 16.60
C ASP A 638 8.05 -7.03 17.54
N GLY A 639 7.50 -6.52 18.62
CA GLY A 639 7.09 -7.30 19.75
C GLY A 639 5.65 -7.15 20.22
N ILE A 640 5.29 -8.05 21.12
CA ILE A 640 4.00 -8.08 21.81
C ILE A 640 3.75 -6.78 22.60
N ASN A 641 4.83 -6.18 23.13
CA ASN A 641 4.79 -4.95 23.89
C ASN A 641 4.38 -3.70 23.09
N ASP A 642 4.49 -3.77 21.76
CA ASP A 642 4.17 -2.69 20.85
C ASP A 642 2.76 -2.79 20.26
N ALA A 643 2.05 -3.91 20.44
CA ALA A 643 0.75 -4.16 19.84
C ALA A 643 -0.28 -3.04 20.10
N PRO A 644 -0.41 -2.46 21.32
CA PRO A 644 -1.31 -1.33 21.54
C PRO A 644 -0.91 -0.08 20.76
N ALA A 645 0.39 0.22 20.67
CA ALA A 645 0.92 1.35 19.92
C ALA A 645 0.78 1.16 18.40
N LEU A 646 1.03 -0.06 17.89
CA LEU A 646 0.83 -0.43 16.49
C LEU A 646 -0.63 -0.24 16.06
N THR A 647 -1.58 -0.73 16.89
CA THR A 647 -3.02 -0.62 16.60
C THR A 647 -3.53 0.82 16.68
N SER A 648 -2.98 1.67 17.56
CA SER A 648 -3.44 3.05 17.74
C SER A 648 -2.85 4.03 16.74
N ALA A 649 -1.74 3.69 16.06
CA ALA A 649 -1.14 4.51 15.01
C ALA A 649 -2.05 4.59 13.77
N ASP A 650 -1.80 5.58 12.88
CA ASP A 650 -2.49 5.62 11.58
C ASP A 650 -2.12 4.41 10.72
N ILE A 651 -0.88 3.93 10.86
CA ILE A 651 -0.37 2.69 10.27
C ILE A 651 0.58 2.02 11.28
N GLY A 652 0.29 0.78 11.63
CA GLY A 652 1.20 -0.09 12.37
C GLY A 652 2.04 -0.92 11.41
N ILE A 653 3.37 -0.96 11.60
CA ILE A 653 4.29 -1.82 10.85
C ILE A 653 4.97 -2.78 11.81
N ALA A 654 4.74 -4.08 11.64
CA ALA A 654 5.48 -5.12 12.33
C ALA A 654 6.75 -5.48 11.53
N ILE A 655 7.90 -5.52 12.22
CA ILE A 655 9.20 -5.85 11.62
C ILE A 655 9.66 -7.24 12.10
N GLY A 656 9.95 -8.12 11.13
CA GLY A 656 10.30 -9.51 11.41
C GLY A 656 9.08 -10.42 11.64
N ALA A 657 9.16 -11.67 11.23
CA ALA A 657 8.07 -12.65 11.32
C ALA A 657 7.89 -13.25 12.74
N GLY A 658 8.35 -12.56 13.80
CA GLY A 658 8.64 -13.19 15.09
C GLY A 658 7.46 -13.39 16.05
N ALA A 659 6.43 -12.59 16.04
CA ALA A 659 5.33 -12.70 17.01
C ALA A 659 3.97 -12.58 16.33
N ASP A 660 3.15 -13.63 16.45
CA ASP A 660 1.78 -13.66 15.88
C ASP A 660 0.94 -12.45 16.33
N VAL A 661 1.10 -12.04 17.59
CA VAL A 661 0.38 -10.89 18.15
C VAL A 661 0.76 -9.55 17.49
N ALA A 662 2.05 -9.35 17.17
CA ALA A 662 2.49 -8.15 16.46
C ALA A 662 2.02 -8.16 15.00
N ILE A 663 2.05 -9.34 14.36
CA ILE A 663 1.49 -9.53 13.03
C ILE A 663 0.01 -9.18 13.04
N ASP A 664 -0.77 -9.63 14.01
CA ASP A 664 -2.21 -9.36 14.09
C ASP A 664 -2.52 -7.88 14.30
N ALA A 665 -1.74 -7.20 15.12
CA ALA A 665 -1.92 -5.78 15.47
C ALA A 665 -1.50 -4.80 14.36
N ALA A 666 -0.61 -5.21 13.44
CA ALA A 666 -0.05 -4.33 12.44
C ALA A 666 -0.90 -4.28 11.15
N ASP A 667 -0.82 -3.17 10.41
CA ASP A 667 -1.38 -2.95 9.07
C ASP A 667 -0.46 -3.43 7.96
N VAL A 668 0.84 -3.39 8.22
CA VAL A 668 1.90 -3.80 7.30
C VAL A 668 2.84 -4.74 8.03
N VAL A 669 3.19 -5.85 7.40
CA VAL A 669 4.14 -6.83 7.95
C VAL A 669 5.37 -6.87 7.06
N LEU A 670 6.54 -6.65 7.67
CA LEU A 670 7.83 -6.81 7.02
C LEU A 670 8.39 -8.18 7.39
N MET A 671 8.48 -9.06 6.42
CA MET A 671 8.93 -10.44 6.62
C MET A 671 10.39 -10.54 7.06
N LYS A 672 11.18 -9.53 6.68
CA LYS A 672 12.59 -9.40 7.07
C LYS A 672 12.72 -8.50 8.28
N SER A 673 13.69 -8.81 9.13
CA SER A 673 14.02 -7.95 10.27
C SER A 673 14.95 -6.79 9.85
N ARG A 674 14.61 -6.08 8.75
CA ARG A 674 15.38 -4.96 8.20
C ARG A 674 14.61 -3.66 8.27
N LEU A 675 15.22 -2.64 8.86
CA LEU A 675 14.59 -1.32 8.91
C LEU A 675 14.49 -0.65 7.53
N SER A 676 15.38 -1.01 6.60
CA SER A 676 15.38 -0.53 5.20
C SER A 676 14.11 -0.87 4.41
N ASP A 677 13.31 -1.85 4.85
CA ASP A 677 12.04 -2.18 4.24
C ASP A 677 10.93 -1.17 4.60
N VAL A 678 11.07 -0.39 5.69
CA VAL A 678 10.13 0.70 6.03
C VAL A 678 10.15 1.81 4.98
N PRO A 679 11.29 2.45 4.63
CA PRO A 679 11.33 3.41 3.54
C PRO A 679 10.93 2.79 2.20
N ALA A 680 11.22 1.52 1.95
CA ALA A 680 10.80 0.81 0.74
C ALA A 680 9.25 0.69 0.66
N ALA A 681 8.57 0.35 1.75
CA ALA A 681 7.12 0.31 1.84
C ALA A 681 6.49 1.68 1.56
N ILE A 682 7.05 2.75 2.14
CA ILE A 682 6.58 4.12 1.92
C ILE A 682 6.76 4.54 0.44
N ARG A 683 7.91 4.21 -0.19
CA ARG A 683 8.14 4.49 -1.62
C ARG A 683 7.16 3.75 -2.51
N LEU A 684 6.94 2.47 -2.24
CA LEU A 684 5.99 1.64 -3.00
C LEU A 684 4.59 2.21 -2.91
N SER A 685 4.14 2.57 -1.70
CA SER A 685 2.85 3.23 -1.48
C SER A 685 2.75 4.55 -2.26
N ARG A 686 3.75 5.44 -2.16
CA ARG A 686 3.79 6.72 -2.89
C ARG A 686 3.80 6.52 -4.40
N ALA A 687 4.51 5.51 -4.91
CA ALA A 687 4.54 5.19 -6.33
C ALA A 687 3.17 4.67 -6.81
N THR A 688 2.51 3.82 -6.02
CA THR A 688 1.17 3.31 -6.30
C THR A 688 0.14 4.44 -6.29
N LEU A 689 0.17 5.33 -5.31
CA LEU A 689 -0.69 6.50 -5.25
C LEU A 689 -0.50 7.42 -6.46
N ARG A 690 0.74 7.71 -6.84
CA ARG A 690 1.04 8.50 -8.04
C ARG A 690 0.47 7.86 -9.29
N ASN A 691 0.64 6.55 -9.44
CA ASN A 691 0.09 5.79 -10.55
C ASN A 691 -1.44 5.86 -10.59
N ILE A 692 -2.11 5.74 -9.44
CA ILE A 692 -3.56 5.92 -9.32
C ILE A 692 -3.99 7.32 -9.78
N HIS A 693 -3.31 8.36 -9.31
CA HIS A 693 -3.61 9.75 -9.72
C HIS A 693 -3.40 9.97 -11.22
N GLU A 694 -2.32 9.43 -11.79
CA GLU A 694 -2.08 9.47 -13.24
C GLU A 694 -3.20 8.75 -14.01
N ASN A 695 -3.60 7.56 -13.55
CA ASN A 695 -4.69 6.80 -14.17
C ASN A 695 -6.02 7.54 -14.10
N LEU A 696 -6.36 8.12 -12.96
CA LEU A 696 -7.58 8.91 -12.77
C LEU A 696 -7.56 10.17 -13.63
N PHE A 697 -6.43 10.88 -13.68
CA PHE A 697 -6.27 12.06 -14.53
C PHE A 697 -6.55 11.73 -16.00
N TRP A 698 -5.92 10.70 -16.54
CA TRP A 698 -6.15 10.28 -17.92
C TRP A 698 -7.58 9.82 -18.15
N ALA A 699 -8.16 9.04 -17.22
CA ALA A 699 -9.55 8.60 -17.33
C ALA A 699 -10.55 9.77 -17.38
N PHE A 700 -10.27 10.89 -16.69
CA PHE A 700 -11.13 12.08 -16.71
C PHE A 700 -10.88 12.98 -17.92
N ILE A 701 -9.62 13.22 -18.30
CA ILE A 701 -9.30 14.16 -19.36
C ILE A 701 -9.86 13.71 -20.72
N TYR A 702 -9.85 12.39 -20.98
CA TYR A 702 -10.45 11.83 -22.19
C TYR A 702 -11.93 12.18 -22.30
N ASN A 703 -12.66 12.05 -21.20
CA ASN A 703 -14.10 12.37 -21.18
C ASN A 703 -14.34 13.88 -21.24
N THR A 704 -13.54 14.67 -20.53
CA THR A 704 -13.69 16.14 -20.48
C THR A 704 -13.50 16.78 -21.86
N ILE A 705 -12.57 16.27 -22.67
CA ILE A 705 -12.32 16.73 -24.03
C ILE A 705 -13.29 16.05 -25.02
N GLY A 706 -13.51 14.76 -24.84
CA GLY A 706 -14.25 13.93 -25.77
C GLY A 706 -15.75 14.25 -25.81
N ILE A 707 -16.38 14.52 -24.67
CA ILE A 707 -17.84 14.79 -24.61
C ILE A 707 -18.20 16.06 -25.40
N PRO A 708 -17.56 17.25 -25.22
CA PRO A 708 -17.84 18.41 -26.03
C PRO A 708 -17.57 18.18 -27.53
N LEU A 709 -16.52 17.46 -27.88
CA LEU A 709 -16.20 17.13 -29.25
C LEU A 709 -17.28 16.22 -29.89
N ALA A 710 -17.72 15.19 -29.16
CA ALA A 710 -18.78 14.28 -29.59
C ALA A 710 -20.14 14.97 -29.68
N ALA A 711 -20.44 15.88 -28.75
CA ALA A 711 -21.65 16.70 -28.79
C ALA A 711 -21.67 17.68 -29.98
N GLY A 712 -20.54 17.91 -30.65
CA GLY A 712 -20.45 18.78 -31.79
C GLY A 712 -20.28 20.26 -31.46
N VAL A 713 -19.85 20.63 -30.28
CA VAL A 713 -19.63 22.02 -29.84
C VAL A 713 -18.68 22.76 -30.79
N PHE A 714 -17.72 22.06 -31.38
CA PHE A 714 -16.72 22.62 -32.28
C PHE A 714 -17.12 22.60 -33.75
N ILE A 715 -18.29 22.06 -34.13
CA ILE A 715 -18.75 21.99 -35.51
C ILE A 715 -18.98 23.40 -36.08
N PRO A 716 -19.68 24.35 -35.40
CA PRO A 716 -19.93 25.68 -35.94
C PRO A 716 -18.67 26.52 -36.14
N LEU A 717 -17.61 26.25 -35.31
CA LEU A 717 -16.38 27.05 -35.33
C LEU A 717 -15.28 26.45 -36.20
N LEU A 718 -15.11 25.11 -36.16
CA LEU A 718 -13.96 24.40 -36.76
C LEU A 718 -14.38 23.34 -37.77
N GLY A 719 -15.67 23.04 -37.91
CA GLY A 719 -16.15 21.94 -38.75
C GLY A 719 -15.79 20.55 -38.23
N TRP A 720 -15.26 20.43 -37.01
CA TRP A 720 -14.77 19.15 -36.48
C TRP A 720 -15.94 18.26 -36.04
N GLN A 721 -16.05 17.12 -36.67
CA GLN A 721 -17.07 16.11 -36.35
C GLN A 721 -16.42 14.83 -35.86
N LEU A 722 -16.89 14.32 -34.72
CA LEU A 722 -16.47 13.02 -34.21
C LEU A 722 -17.48 11.94 -34.63
N ASN A 723 -17.03 11.00 -35.46
CA ASN A 723 -17.82 9.82 -35.77
C ASN A 723 -17.90 8.88 -34.55
N PRO A 724 -19.06 8.28 -34.24
CA PRO A 724 -19.23 7.31 -33.13
C PRO A 724 -18.23 6.16 -33.13
N MET A 725 -17.75 5.72 -34.30
CA MET A 725 -16.76 4.65 -34.43
C MET A 725 -15.40 5.06 -33.81
N PHE A 726 -14.94 6.29 -34.10
CA PHE A 726 -13.69 6.81 -33.52
C PHE A 726 -13.84 7.04 -31.99
N ALA A 727 -15.02 7.42 -31.54
CA ALA A 727 -15.35 7.52 -30.12
C ALA A 727 -15.19 6.16 -29.42
N ALA A 728 -15.69 5.08 -30.03
CA ALA A 728 -15.56 3.72 -29.49
C ALA A 728 -14.09 3.24 -29.46
N ALA A 729 -13.30 3.58 -30.49
CA ALA A 729 -11.88 3.25 -30.56
C ALA A 729 -11.08 3.98 -29.46
N ALA A 730 -11.30 5.27 -29.29
CA ALA A 730 -10.64 6.10 -28.27
C ALA A 730 -10.96 5.60 -26.85
N MET A 731 -12.19 5.21 -26.59
CA MET A 731 -12.63 4.63 -25.32
C MET A 731 -11.90 3.30 -25.02
N SER A 732 -11.80 2.41 -26.00
CA SER A 732 -11.10 1.12 -25.84
C SER A 732 -9.61 1.33 -25.55
N LEU A 733 -8.98 2.32 -26.20
CA LEU A 733 -7.58 2.69 -26.00
C LEU A 733 -7.34 3.29 -24.59
N SER A 734 -8.30 4.07 -24.08
CA SER A 734 -8.24 4.66 -22.74
C SER A 734 -8.13 3.56 -21.66
N SER A 735 -8.94 2.53 -21.71
CA SER A 735 -8.89 1.41 -20.76
C SER A 735 -7.57 0.65 -20.86
N PHE A 736 -7.06 0.43 -22.05
CA PHE A 736 -5.77 -0.22 -22.28
C PHE A 736 -4.61 0.61 -21.69
N SER A 737 -4.62 1.93 -21.88
CA SER A 737 -3.56 2.82 -21.39
C SER A 737 -3.49 2.83 -19.86
N VAL A 738 -4.63 2.86 -19.16
CA VAL A 738 -4.71 2.81 -17.69
C VAL A 738 -4.09 1.53 -17.15
N VAL A 739 -4.45 0.38 -17.73
CA VAL A 739 -3.89 -0.91 -17.27
C VAL A 739 -2.41 -1.02 -17.57
N THR A 740 -1.97 -0.58 -18.74
CA THR A 740 -0.55 -0.58 -19.11
C THR A 740 0.27 0.32 -18.17
N ASN A 741 -0.28 1.49 -17.80
CA ASN A 741 0.36 2.37 -16.82
C ASN A 741 0.45 1.71 -15.43
N ALA A 742 -0.59 1.01 -14.98
CA ALA A 742 -0.55 0.28 -13.72
C ALA A 742 0.49 -0.85 -13.73
N LEU A 743 0.60 -1.61 -14.83
CA LEU A 743 1.60 -2.67 -14.98
C LEU A 743 3.04 -2.13 -14.98
N ARG A 744 3.25 -0.84 -15.26
CA ARG A 744 4.57 -0.18 -15.15
C ARG A 744 5.13 -0.25 -13.73
N LEU A 745 4.26 -0.37 -12.69
CA LEU A 745 4.71 -0.57 -11.31
C LEU A 745 5.52 -1.86 -11.12
N ASN A 746 5.37 -2.88 -11.95
CA ASN A 746 6.19 -4.10 -11.87
C ASN A 746 7.69 -3.85 -12.12
N PHE A 747 8.05 -2.72 -12.73
CA PHE A 747 9.44 -2.31 -12.97
C PHE A 747 9.94 -1.30 -11.92
N PHE A 748 9.14 -1.01 -10.89
CA PHE A 748 9.50 -0.05 -9.86
C PHE A 748 10.52 -0.65 -8.87
N ARG A 749 11.63 0.05 -8.65
CA ARG A 749 12.69 -0.34 -7.71
C ARG A 749 12.47 0.38 -6.38
N MET A 750 11.86 -0.30 -5.40
CA MET A 750 11.46 0.30 -4.13
C MET A 750 12.64 0.60 -3.18
N HIS A 751 13.78 -0.08 -3.34
CA HIS A 751 15.00 0.14 -2.55
C HIS A 751 15.94 1.20 -3.17
N ASP A 752 15.56 1.83 -4.29
CA ASP A 752 16.38 2.89 -4.93
C ASP A 752 16.04 4.26 -4.33
N SER A 753 16.93 4.75 -3.46
CA SER A 753 16.80 6.04 -2.78
C SER A 753 17.16 7.26 -3.65
N LYS A 754 17.70 7.08 -4.85
CA LYS A 754 18.15 8.18 -5.74
C LYS A 754 17.06 9.19 -6.10
N ARG A 755 15.79 8.79 -5.97
CA ARG A 755 14.62 9.64 -6.28
C ARG A 755 13.98 10.28 -5.06
N ASP A 756 14.51 10.06 -3.87
CA ASP A 756 14.05 10.66 -2.62
C ASP A 756 14.55 12.09 -2.47
N HIS A 757 14.36 12.90 -3.51
CA HIS A 757 14.69 14.30 -3.42
C HIS A 757 13.68 14.96 -2.48
N THR A 758 14.18 15.45 -1.36
CA THR A 758 13.54 16.53 -0.62
C THR A 758 13.14 17.59 -1.64
N ASN A 759 11.85 17.78 -1.83
CA ASN A 759 11.30 19.01 -2.35
C ASN A 759 11.63 20.10 -1.29
N LYS A 760 12.91 20.53 -1.23
CA LYS A 760 13.35 21.69 -0.45
C LYS A 760 12.57 22.96 -0.81
N ASN A 761 11.69 22.90 -1.82
CA ASN A 761 10.91 24.02 -2.30
C ASN A 761 9.39 23.90 -2.08
N LYS A 762 8.89 22.89 -1.33
CA LYS A 762 7.46 22.83 -0.93
C LYS A 762 7.27 22.34 0.51
N SER A 763 8.21 22.59 1.41
CA SER A 763 7.78 22.83 2.76
C SER A 763 7.04 24.16 2.72
N THR A 764 5.77 24.13 3.04
CA THR A 764 5.14 25.19 3.80
C THR A 764 5.79 25.20 5.20
N THR A 765 7.09 25.36 5.28
CA THR A 765 7.63 26.19 6.27
C THR A 765 6.89 27.51 6.04
N LYS A 766 5.97 27.90 6.94
CA LYS A 766 5.97 29.25 7.37
C LYS A 766 7.43 29.69 7.21
N LYS A 767 7.70 30.60 6.28
CA LYS A 767 8.92 31.33 6.30
C LYS A 767 9.11 31.63 7.79
N GLU A 768 10.10 31.00 8.44
CA GLU A 768 10.83 31.69 9.45
C GLU A 768 11.41 32.86 8.68
N THR A 769 10.68 33.94 8.65
CA THR A 769 11.21 35.25 8.35
C THR A 769 12.39 35.34 9.30
N LYS A 770 13.61 35.38 8.77
CA LYS A 770 14.78 35.87 9.54
C LYS A 770 14.20 36.96 10.41
N PRO A 771 14.36 36.91 11.74
CA PRO A 771 13.77 37.91 12.60
C PRO A 771 14.25 39.26 12.09
N MET A 772 13.33 40.06 11.57
CA MET A 772 13.63 41.36 11.05
C MET A 772 13.95 42.22 12.27
N LYS A 773 15.19 42.70 12.38
CA LYS A 773 15.61 43.57 13.48
C LYS A 773 15.52 45.00 12.97
N LYS A 774 14.81 45.86 13.72
CA LYS A 774 14.79 47.30 13.52
C LYS A 774 15.46 47.93 14.73
N THR A 775 16.36 48.90 14.48
CA THR A 775 17.06 49.66 15.54
C THR A 775 16.50 51.06 15.57
N LEU A 776 15.86 51.41 16.70
CA LEU A 776 15.31 52.73 16.94
C LEU A 776 16.33 53.53 17.73
N LYS A 777 16.62 54.76 17.35
CA LYS A 777 17.35 55.78 18.15
C LYS A 777 16.35 56.59 18.93
N ILE A 778 16.50 56.61 20.26
CA ILE A 778 15.54 57.19 21.20
C ILE A 778 16.27 58.22 22.07
N GLU A 779 15.74 59.43 22.04
CA GLU A 779 16.18 60.52 22.91
C GLU A 779 15.27 60.72 24.11
N GLY A 780 15.87 61.13 25.26
CA GLY A 780 15.09 61.42 26.48
C GLY A 780 15.11 60.33 27.53
N MET A 781 15.69 59.13 27.26
CA MET A 781 15.84 58.06 28.26
C MET A 781 17.04 58.34 29.18
N MET A 782 16.85 58.49 30.51
CA MET A 782 17.90 58.84 31.43
C MET A 782 18.28 57.74 32.44
N CYS A 783 17.52 56.63 32.54
CA CYS A 783 17.74 55.61 33.57
C CYS A 783 17.17 54.24 33.18
N GLU A 784 17.54 53.20 33.95
CA GLU A 784 17.07 51.80 33.73
C GLU A 784 15.56 51.66 33.83
N HIS A 785 14.85 52.54 34.54
CA HIS A 785 13.39 52.55 34.60
C HIS A 785 12.76 52.95 33.26
N CYS A 786 13.41 53.91 32.57
CA CYS A 786 13.00 54.31 31.22
C CYS A 786 13.19 53.18 30.21
N GLU A 787 14.29 52.39 30.32
CA GLU A 787 14.51 51.18 29.47
C GLU A 787 13.38 50.17 29.65
N MET A 788 13.06 49.85 30.90
CA MET A 788 12.05 48.86 31.23
C MET A 788 10.66 49.24 30.74
N HIS A 789 10.30 50.54 30.85
CA HIS A 789 9.01 51.06 30.34
C HIS A 789 8.94 51.00 28.83
N THR A 790 9.97 51.45 28.12
CA THR A 790 10.04 51.43 26.68
C THR A 790 10.06 49.98 26.14
N LYS A 791 10.83 49.10 26.76
CA LYS A 791 10.89 47.67 26.43
C LYS A 791 9.50 47.03 26.54
N LYS A 792 8.83 47.22 27.69
CA LYS A 792 7.49 46.64 27.92
C LYS A 792 6.45 47.18 26.94
N ALA A 793 6.52 48.42 26.55
CA ALA A 793 5.62 49.05 25.59
C ALA A 793 5.85 48.49 24.17
N LEU A 794 7.10 48.28 23.77
CA LEU A 794 7.46 47.71 22.46
C LEU A 794 7.10 46.21 22.37
N GLU A 795 7.35 45.43 23.44
CA GLU A 795 7.03 44.02 23.51
C GLU A 795 5.52 43.73 23.59
N ALA A 796 4.72 44.73 23.97
CA ALA A 796 3.25 44.62 23.96
C ALA A 796 2.63 44.78 22.55
N LEU A 797 3.39 45.18 21.55
CA LEU A 797 2.93 45.32 20.18
C LEU A 797 2.81 43.94 19.49
N ASP A 798 1.69 43.71 18.85
CA ASP A 798 1.48 42.52 18.05
C ASP A 798 2.43 42.50 16.84
N GLY A 799 3.35 41.54 16.83
CA GLY A 799 4.41 41.41 15.83
C GLY A 799 5.83 41.66 16.37
N VAL A 800 5.98 42.12 17.59
CA VAL A 800 7.29 42.24 18.28
C VAL A 800 7.51 40.96 19.11
N THR A 801 8.65 40.30 18.90
CA THR A 801 9.06 39.10 19.65
C THR A 801 9.88 39.44 20.88
N SER A 802 10.77 40.43 20.78
CA SER A 802 11.58 40.95 21.87
C SER A 802 12.10 42.33 21.56
N ALA A 803 12.37 43.12 22.59
CA ALA A 803 13.00 44.43 22.47
C ALA A 803 14.18 44.56 23.48
N GLU A 804 15.35 44.91 22.98
CA GLU A 804 16.54 45.23 23.79
C GLU A 804 16.70 46.75 23.78
N VAL A 805 16.47 47.41 24.92
CA VAL A 805 16.48 48.86 25.05
C VAL A 805 17.65 49.26 25.95
N SER A 806 18.43 50.27 25.57
CA SER A 806 19.54 50.80 26.39
C SER A 806 19.52 52.32 26.44
N HIS A 807 19.42 52.88 27.66
CA HIS A 807 19.51 54.33 27.89
C HIS A 807 20.94 54.88 27.71
N LYS A 808 21.95 53.98 27.89
CA LYS A 808 23.39 54.37 27.74
C LYS A 808 23.74 54.62 26.27
N THR A 809 23.15 53.88 25.36
CA THR A 809 23.38 54.06 23.92
C THR A 809 22.25 54.82 23.20
N GLY A 810 21.14 55.10 23.90
CA GLY A 810 19.98 55.75 23.30
C GLY A 810 19.34 54.94 22.21
N THR A 811 19.38 53.60 22.31
CA THR A 811 18.86 52.71 21.23
C THR A 811 17.93 51.64 21.76
N ALA A 812 16.96 51.26 20.93
CA ALA A 812 16.14 50.05 21.11
C ALA A 812 16.25 49.14 19.88
N VAL A 813 16.71 47.90 20.05
CA VAL A 813 16.74 46.89 18.99
C VAL A 813 15.52 46.02 19.14
N VAL A 814 14.60 46.11 18.17
CA VAL A 814 13.30 45.40 18.17
C VAL A 814 13.40 44.23 17.21
N THR A 815 13.15 43.03 17.70
CA THR A 815 13.05 41.80 16.88
C THR A 815 11.57 41.55 16.52
N LEU A 816 11.30 41.48 15.23
CA LEU A 816 9.94 41.39 14.70
C LEU A 816 9.64 39.99 14.13
N SER A 817 8.47 39.43 14.43
CA SER A 817 7.91 38.21 13.82
C SER A 817 7.09 38.47 12.57
N LYS A 818 6.61 39.70 12.40
CA LYS A 818 5.93 40.23 11.20
C LYS A 818 6.32 41.70 11.00
N ASP A 819 6.16 42.23 9.81
CA ASP A 819 6.47 43.63 9.54
C ASP A 819 5.55 44.57 10.33
N VAL A 820 6.16 45.39 11.21
CA VAL A 820 5.46 46.43 11.97
C VAL A 820 5.95 47.77 11.40
N SER A 821 4.98 48.64 11.02
CA SER A 821 5.34 49.92 10.42
C SER A 821 6.11 50.82 11.39
N ASP A 822 7.05 51.60 10.85
CA ASP A 822 7.92 52.50 11.63
C ASP A 822 7.09 53.55 12.40
N ASP A 823 5.95 53.97 11.86
CA ASP A 823 5.04 54.90 12.52
C ASP A 823 4.41 54.32 13.79
N ILE A 824 4.09 53.04 13.82
CA ILE A 824 3.55 52.38 15.01
C ILE A 824 4.64 52.27 16.10
N LEU A 825 5.87 51.89 15.73
CA LEU A 825 7.01 51.84 16.65
C LEU A 825 7.30 53.24 17.21
N LYS A 826 7.36 54.29 16.38
CA LYS A 826 7.50 55.67 16.79
C LYS A 826 6.40 56.12 17.77
N GLN A 827 5.15 55.94 17.43
CA GLN A 827 4.04 56.33 18.28
C GLN A 827 4.05 55.62 19.62
N THR A 828 4.48 54.35 19.67
CA THR A 828 4.53 53.59 20.90
C THR A 828 5.57 54.16 21.87
N VAL A 829 6.74 54.49 21.36
CA VAL A 829 7.83 55.11 22.17
C VAL A 829 7.43 56.56 22.56
N THR A 830 6.84 57.33 21.67
CA THR A 830 6.37 58.70 21.95
C THR A 830 5.28 58.73 23.04
N LYS A 831 4.39 57.76 23.08
CA LYS A 831 3.38 57.61 24.16
C LYS A 831 4.00 57.36 25.54
N GLN A 832 5.26 56.91 25.60
CA GLN A 832 5.99 56.72 26.83
C GLN A 832 6.76 57.97 27.24
N GLY A 833 6.68 59.07 26.46
CA GLY A 833 7.31 60.31 26.74
C GLY A 833 8.73 60.47 26.16
N TYR A 834 9.15 59.62 25.20
CA TYR A 834 10.48 59.67 24.58
C TYR A 834 10.35 59.98 23.09
N GLU A 835 11.39 60.55 22.48
CA GLU A 835 11.41 60.89 21.07
C GLU A 835 12.23 59.86 20.26
N VAL A 836 11.68 59.37 19.14
CA VAL A 836 12.45 58.51 18.23
C VAL A 836 12.96 59.35 17.07
N THR A 837 14.28 59.45 16.97
CA THR A 837 14.97 60.29 15.99
C THR A 837 15.27 59.56 14.68
N ASP A 838 15.54 58.25 14.74
CA ASP A 838 15.87 57.47 13.56
C ASP A 838 15.45 56.03 13.77
N ILE A 839 15.08 55.31 12.66
CA ILE A 839 14.78 53.88 12.63
C ILE A 839 15.56 53.25 11.47
N GLN A 840 16.39 52.28 11.77
CA GLN A 840 17.23 51.55 10.78
C GLN A 840 16.86 50.09 10.70
#